data_6bfa10a7a4bb8d1458e7c7c846009c0a
#
_entry.id   6bfa10a7a4bb8d1458e7c7c846009c0a
#
_cell.length_a   1.000
_cell.length_b   1.000
_cell.length_c   1.000
_cell.angle_alpha   90.00
_cell.angle_beta   90.00
_cell.angle_gamma   90.00
#
_symmetry.space_group_name_H-M   'P 1'
#
loop_
_entity.id
_entity.type
_entity.pdbx_description
1 polymer ?
#
loop_
_entity_poly.entity_id
_entity_poly.type
_entity_poly.pdbx_seq_one_letter_code
_entity_poly.pdbx_strand_id
1 'polypeptide(L)'
;MKNLKPLFLASLICATGLNGCDDGTGVVFAILAAGAATGLKNALDNGDDETNTSSDASTSSSSSQQFEILSTQYYDGVNDDLLTAGLGQNGLMGAAPAAADPENPTASEIRTATIVNQYQASQDRRSTSGYGTLYGPAAKTQFATPSADGKVAGKEYFAYADEGRGNQNVTMMVQVPSDFDRDNPCIVAAPAPHSQGVYGAISTVGEWGLKNHCAVAYTDKGMGNGVHDLNTDTVNRIDGTRGIATDLGKLSHFKAQGSAEMDLSAYQSTYPYRIALKSAHSQQNPEAKWGQNVLEAIQFAFYVLNLEEESGEASAADPDKTDANQEDEQTTATLKSTLTASNTLVIAASLSSGGAAALRALELDNQGLIDGIVVAAPMINPRDLDSAEGVTIKQGNQTFVYQRYRKTVFDVITYYNIYQACASANTTMGLHGRCIALRRAGLIDGNTLTTQVADAQRLLNLYGTLETTNVIAHNYEAAFVYASLANVYANAYGRFSVVDNLCGYSYAGSEGDGSPSAKSLSDLADDYQSGNGLPNSSGTDLINNEGNEEEGINFRNSVDANGELEGDLKGALCLRQLATGTSGTLNNTGIPLTGEASARYQRVQDGILQIFASGNLRGKPTIIVQGRDDALAHVNFSARAYYSLNKSTKSNSQLVYIEVKNANHFDGLNQQYNINTQIPLYYYLNQALDRMYDHLKNGTSLPVSQVIPTVPTASLEERLPEIDSEEHCEITFSDDVLTIPEC
;
A
#
# COMPACT_ATOMS: atom_id res chain seq x y z
N MET A 1 61.06 23.74 -4.22
CA MET A 1 62.06 23.03 -3.42
C MET A 1 61.37 22.34 -2.27
N LYS A 2 61.56 21.04 -2.25
CA LYS A 2 61.42 20.11 -1.11
C LYS A 2 60.06 19.87 -0.48
N ASN A 3 59.57 18.70 -0.82
CA ASN A 3 59.05 17.62 0.02
C ASN A 3 57.63 17.73 0.56
N LEU A 4 56.73 17.10 -0.16
CA LEU A 4 55.67 16.28 0.39
C LEU A 4 55.40 15.12 -0.58
N LYS A 5 55.81 13.96 -0.21
CA LYS A 5 55.45 12.62 -0.72
C LYS A 5 55.45 11.69 0.49
N PRO A 6 54.83 10.58 0.45
CA PRO A 6 53.62 10.08 -0.18
C PRO A 6 52.69 9.35 0.83
N LEU A 7 51.44 9.44 0.66
CA LEU A 7 50.48 8.54 1.33
C LEU A 7 49.42 8.03 0.34
N PHE A 8 49.87 7.49 -0.77
CA PHE A 8 48.98 6.91 -1.79
C PHE A 8 49.65 5.67 -2.41
N LEU A 9 50.05 4.68 -1.55
CA LEU A 9 50.46 3.36 -2.09
C LEU A 9 50.38 2.27 -1.00
N ALA A 10 49.23 2.11 -0.32
CA ALA A 10 49.02 0.99 0.57
C ALA A 10 47.66 0.29 0.42
N SER A 11 46.87 0.66 -0.60
CA SER A 11 45.51 0.07 -0.81
C SER A 11 45.41 -0.85 -2.02
N LEU A 12 46.49 -1.26 -2.65
CA LEU A 12 46.39 -2.06 -3.89
C LEU A 12 47.13 -3.41 -3.84
N ILE A 13 47.48 -3.95 -2.67
CA ILE A 13 48.10 -5.28 -2.56
C ILE A 13 47.46 -6.06 -1.40
N CYS A 14 46.15 -6.28 -1.45
CA CYS A 14 45.49 -7.27 -0.60
C CYS A 14 44.35 -8.02 -1.32
N ALA A 15 44.43 -8.17 -2.62
CA ALA A 15 43.48 -8.90 -3.44
C ALA A 15 43.99 -10.23 -4.01
N THR A 16 45.11 -10.77 -3.52
CA THR A 16 45.53 -12.14 -3.86
C THR A 16 46.19 -12.80 -2.67
N GLY A 17 45.46 -13.65 -2.01
CA GLY A 17 45.86 -14.86 -1.33
C GLY A 17 47.03 -14.87 -0.34
N LEU A 18 46.69 -15.37 0.86
CA LEU A 18 47.56 -16.03 1.85
C LEU A 18 48.20 -15.18 2.97
N ASN A 19 47.62 -15.41 4.16
CA ASN A 19 48.27 -15.36 5.48
C ASN A 19 48.91 -14.08 5.99
N GLY A 20 48.25 -13.52 7.00
CA GLY A 20 48.92 -12.86 8.13
C GLY A 20 49.28 -11.41 7.92
N CYS A 21 48.38 -10.52 8.37
CA CYS A 21 48.77 -9.23 8.89
C CYS A 21 47.84 -8.85 10.03
N ASP A 22 48.39 -8.97 11.22
CA ASP A 22 47.89 -8.45 12.47
C ASP A 22 48.21 -6.95 12.45
N ASP A 23 47.18 -6.09 12.29
CA ASP A 23 47.33 -4.67 12.54
C ASP A 23 46.00 -4.04 12.98
N GLY A 24 46.04 -3.42 14.11
CA GLY A 24 45.04 -2.94 15.03
C GLY A 24 44.00 -1.91 14.53
N THR A 25 43.65 -1.86 13.26
CA THR A 25 42.60 -0.97 12.70
C THR A 25 41.29 -1.67 12.40
N GLY A 26 41.24 -3.01 12.49
CA GLY A 26 40.01 -3.79 12.34
C GLY A 26 39.04 -3.75 13.53
N VAL A 27 39.55 -3.32 14.71
CA VAL A 27 38.74 -3.39 15.97
C VAL A 27 37.74 -2.23 16.12
N VAL A 28 38.01 -1.07 15.51
CA VAL A 28 37.12 0.10 15.66
C VAL A 28 35.83 -0.02 14.83
N PHE A 29 35.88 -0.67 13.66
CA PHE A 29 34.67 -0.90 12.84
C PHE A 29 33.80 -2.04 13.38
N ALA A 30 34.39 -3.05 14.03
CA ALA A 30 33.61 -4.14 14.64
C ALA A 30 32.86 -3.69 15.91
N ILE A 31 33.38 -2.69 16.64
CA ILE A 31 32.74 -2.18 17.88
C ILE A 31 31.52 -1.31 17.55
N LEU A 32 31.52 -0.55 16.45
CA LEU A 32 30.35 0.23 16.02
C LEU A 32 29.22 -0.65 15.46
N ALA A 33 29.56 -1.75 14.78
CA ALA A 33 28.55 -2.72 14.32
C ALA A 33 27.99 -3.58 15.46
N ALA A 34 28.81 -3.89 16.46
CA ALA A 34 28.37 -4.63 17.65
C ALA A 34 27.50 -3.78 18.61
N GLY A 35 27.75 -2.46 18.69
CA GLY A 35 26.98 -1.53 19.49
C GLY A 35 25.56 -1.31 18.95
N ALA A 36 25.40 -1.27 17.64
CA ALA A 36 24.10 -1.18 16.97
C ALA A 36 23.29 -2.49 17.08
N ALA A 37 23.98 -3.63 17.03
CA ALA A 37 23.32 -4.95 17.17
C ALA A 37 22.86 -5.24 18.61
N THR A 38 23.59 -4.77 19.62
CA THR A 38 23.19 -4.95 21.04
C THR A 38 22.08 -4.00 21.46
N GLY A 39 22.04 -2.79 20.93
CA GLY A 39 20.92 -1.86 21.15
C GLY A 39 19.60 -2.37 20.54
N LEU A 40 19.68 -3.01 19.38
CA LEU A 40 18.52 -3.57 18.70
C LEU A 40 18.00 -4.85 19.39
N LYS A 41 18.90 -5.67 19.93
CA LYS A 41 18.52 -6.90 20.66
C LYS A 41 17.74 -6.58 21.94
N ASN A 42 18.14 -5.53 22.65
CA ASN A 42 17.45 -5.10 23.87
C ASN A 42 16.09 -4.42 23.61
N ALA A 43 15.86 -3.88 22.41
CA ALA A 43 14.56 -3.31 22.05
C ALA A 43 13.56 -4.37 21.57
N LEU A 44 14.04 -5.55 21.12
CA LEU A 44 13.21 -6.64 20.65
C LEU A 44 12.96 -7.72 21.70
N ASP A 45 13.86 -7.88 22.70
CA ASP A 45 13.74 -8.86 23.79
C ASP A 45 12.92 -8.38 24.99
N ASN A 46 12.49 -7.11 25.04
CA ASN A 46 11.62 -6.59 26.12
C ASN A 46 10.12 -6.89 25.93
N GLY A 47 9.77 -7.83 25.06
CA GLY A 47 8.40 -8.28 24.82
C GLY A 47 7.97 -9.57 25.54
N ASP A 48 8.88 -10.36 26.08
CA ASP A 48 8.53 -11.66 26.67
C ASP A 48 9.43 -11.99 27.88
N ASP A 49 9.20 -11.34 29.03
CA ASP A 49 9.51 -11.94 30.33
C ASP A 49 8.80 -11.15 31.46
N GLU A 50 7.58 -11.54 31.78
CA GLU A 50 7.00 -11.28 33.11
C GLU A 50 6.92 -12.57 33.89
N THR A 51 7.89 -12.77 34.75
CA THR A 51 7.79 -13.74 35.86
C THR A 51 7.03 -13.10 37.03
N ASN A 52 5.81 -13.55 37.17
CA ASN A 52 5.07 -13.92 38.38
C ASN A 52 5.54 -13.37 39.73
N THR A 53 4.76 -12.42 40.33
CA THR A 53 4.47 -12.43 41.78
C THR A 53 3.11 -11.83 42.08
N SER A 54 2.24 -12.69 42.58
CA SER A 54 1.16 -12.54 43.60
C SER A 54 0.06 -11.50 43.43
N SER A 55 -1.15 -12.02 43.20
CA SER A 55 -2.43 -11.71 43.88
C SER A 55 -2.83 -10.25 44.00
N ASP A 56 -3.75 -9.84 43.07
CA ASP A 56 -5.03 -9.27 43.50
C ASP A 56 -6.05 -9.47 42.35
N ALA A 57 -7.11 -10.19 42.69
CA ALA A 57 -8.23 -10.39 41.79
C ALA A 57 -9.05 -9.10 41.72
N SER A 58 -8.69 -8.21 40.79
CA SER A 58 -9.58 -7.17 40.31
C SER A 58 -10.26 -7.72 39.05
N THR A 59 -11.54 -8.01 39.15
CA THR A 59 -12.47 -8.21 38.03
C THR A 59 -12.29 -7.04 37.06
N SER A 60 -11.51 -7.25 35.99
CA SER A 60 -11.51 -6.35 34.85
C SER A 60 -12.86 -6.54 34.13
N SER A 61 -13.81 -5.65 34.40
CA SER A 61 -14.90 -5.40 33.48
C SER A 61 -14.27 -4.99 32.15
N SER A 62 -14.38 -5.83 31.11
CA SER A 62 -14.10 -5.46 29.75
C SER A 62 -15.05 -4.31 29.39
N SER A 63 -14.58 -3.07 29.51
CA SER A 63 -15.29 -1.95 28.87
C SER A 63 -15.30 -2.23 27.39
N SER A 64 -16.48 -2.51 26.82
CA SER A 64 -16.65 -2.58 25.37
C SER A 64 -16.13 -1.26 24.79
N GLN A 65 -15.18 -1.35 23.86
CA GLN A 65 -14.66 -0.14 23.19
C GLN A 65 -15.84 0.49 22.45
N GLN A 66 -16.18 1.73 22.80
CA GLN A 66 -17.27 2.47 22.19
C GLN A 66 -16.71 3.33 21.06
N PHE A 67 -17.26 3.16 19.85
CA PHE A 67 -16.92 3.96 18.69
C PHE A 67 -17.96 5.08 18.48
N GLU A 68 -17.52 6.27 18.09
CA GLU A 68 -18.41 7.34 17.63
C GLU A 68 -18.74 7.11 16.16
N ILE A 69 -20.00 6.74 15.87
CA ILE A 69 -20.48 6.60 14.49
C ILE A 69 -20.78 8.01 13.96
N LEU A 70 -20.04 8.41 12.90
CA LEU A 70 -20.16 9.74 12.29
C LEU A 70 -21.20 9.80 11.17
N SER A 71 -21.50 8.68 10.53
CA SER A 71 -22.50 8.57 9.47
C SER A 71 -23.06 7.15 9.40
N THR A 72 -24.35 7.05 9.12
CA THR A 72 -25.04 5.80 8.80
C THR A 72 -25.92 6.04 7.58
N GLN A 73 -25.76 5.23 6.53
CA GLN A 73 -26.53 5.31 5.30
C GLN A 73 -27.14 3.94 4.98
N TYR A 74 -28.37 3.95 4.45
CA TYR A 74 -29.05 2.76 3.95
C TYR A 74 -29.20 2.83 2.44
N TYR A 75 -28.88 1.77 1.75
CA TYR A 75 -28.99 1.61 0.31
C TYR A 75 -29.97 0.47 -0.04
N ASP A 76 -30.92 0.76 -0.92
CA ASP A 76 -32.05 -0.11 -1.23
C ASP A 76 -31.70 -1.28 -2.19
N GLY A 77 -30.52 -1.27 -2.79
CA GLY A 77 -30.12 -2.26 -3.78
C GLY A 77 -30.76 -2.10 -5.16
N VAL A 78 -31.53 -1.02 -5.36
CA VAL A 78 -32.23 -0.71 -6.61
C VAL A 78 -31.75 0.61 -7.21
N ASN A 79 -31.97 1.72 -6.50
CA ASN A 79 -31.53 3.06 -6.91
C ASN A 79 -30.09 3.33 -6.55
N ASP A 80 -29.66 2.87 -5.37
CA ASP A 80 -28.28 2.88 -4.91
C ASP A 80 -27.99 1.58 -4.15
N ASP A 81 -26.73 1.19 -4.07
CA ASP A 81 -26.32 -0.06 -3.43
C ASP A 81 -24.91 0.02 -2.82
N LEU A 82 -24.57 -0.95 -1.96
CA LEU A 82 -23.29 -0.98 -1.26
C LEU A 82 -22.08 -1.14 -2.18
N LEU A 83 -22.24 -1.81 -3.33
CA LEU A 83 -21.13 -2.29 -4.15
C LEU A 83 -20.91 -1.48 -5.41
N THR A 84 -22.01 -1.07 -6.10
CA THR A 84 -21.94 -0.44 -7.43
C THR A 84 -22.43 1.01 -7.45
N ALA A 85 -22.81 1.57 -6.30
CA ALA A 85 -23.44 2.89 -6.19
C ALA A 85 -24.65 3.06 -7.14
N GLY A 86 -25.48 2.04 -7.26
CA GLY A 86 -26.68 2.03 -8.09
C GLY A 86 -26.43 1.80 -9.59
N LEU A 87 -25.18 1.79 -10.04
CA LEU A 87 -24.85 1.71 -11.47
C LEU A 87 -24.93 0.28 -12.03
N GLY A 88 -24.80 -0.72 -11.15
CA GLY A 88 -24.66 -2.11 -11.55
C GLY A 88 -23.37 -2.39 -12.35
N GLN A 89 -23.10 -3.66 -12.62
CA GLN A 89 -21.87 -4.09 -13.30
C GLN A 89 -21.60 -3.36 -14.61
N ASN A 90 -22.64 -3.15 -15.43
CA ASN A 90 -22.49 -2.50 -16.74
C ASN A 90 -22.18 -1.00 -16.62
N GLY A 91 -22.74 -0.31 -15.61
CA GLY A 91 -22.42 1.10 -15.36
C GLY A 91 -20.98 1.31 -14.91
N LEU A 92 -20.43 0.37 -14.14
CA LEU A 92 -19.04 0.40 -13.72
C LEU A 92 -18.02 0.23 -14.87
N MET A 93 -18.44 -0.22 -16.05
CA MET A 93 -17.57 -0.28 -17.23
C MET A 93 -17.32 1.10 -17.85
N GLY A 94 -18.19 2.08 -17.58
CA GLY A 94 -18.10 3.44 -18.07
C GLY A 94 -17.18 4.33 -17.24
N ALA A 95 -17.14 5.61 -17.59
CA ALA A 95 -16.59 6.66 -16.75
C ALA A 95 -17.55 6.97 -15.60
N ALA A 96 -17.02 7.53 -14.51
CA ALA A 96 -17.86 8.04 -13.42
C ALA A 96 -18.86 9.08 -13.94
N PRO A 97 -20.12 9.09 -13.47
CA PRO A 97 -21.05 10.17 -13.78
C PRO A 97 -20.47 11.51 -13.32
N ALA A 98 -20.63 12.54 -14.16
CA ALA A 98 -20.26 13.90 -13.77
C ALA A 98 -21.17 14.42 -12.65
N ALA A 99 -20.59 15.12 -11.67
CA ALA A 99 -21.36 15.81 -10.65
C ALA A 99 -22.24 16.91 -11.27
N ALA A 100 -23.43 17.16 -10.69
CA ALA A 100 -24.33 18.20 -11.13
C ALA A 100 -23.70 19.60 -10.98
N ASP A 101 -22.95 19.82 -9.91
CA ASP A 101 -22.07 20.96 -9.68
C ASP A 101 -20.65 20.44 -9.42
N PRO A 102 -19.76 20.44 -10.43
CA PRO A 102 -18.40 19.94 -10.28
C PRO A 102 -17.57 20.69 -9.22
N GLU A 103 -17.88 21.98 -8.99
CA GLU A 103 -17.18 22.79 -7.98
C GLU A 103 -17.64 22.50 -6.55
N ASN A 104 -18.81 21.86 -6.39
CA ASN A 104 -19.37 21.53 -5.09
C ASN A 104 -20.14 20.19 -5.12
N PRO A 105 -19.46 19.06 -5.43
CA PRO A 105 -20.11 17.76 -5.54
C PRO A 105 -20.67 17.33 -4.19
N THR A 106 -21.82 16.67 -4.23
CA THR A 106 -22.46 16.07 -3.05
C THR A 106 -21.70 14.82 -2.57
N ALA A 107 -21.87 14.45 -1.31
CA ALA A 107 -21.28 13.22 -0.76
C ALA A 107 -21.68 11.96 -1.58
N SER A 108 -22.90 11.88 -2.09
CA SER A 108 -23.37 10.77 -2.94
C SER A 108 -22.67 10.76 -4.29
N GLU A 109 -22.47 11.92 -4.95
CA GLU A 109 -21.74 12.00 -6.22
C GLU A 109 -20.27 11.63 -6.05
N ILE A 110 -19.62 12.11 -4.96
CA ILE A 110 -18.24 11.75 -4.60
C ILE A 110 -18.13 10.23 -4.37
N ARG A 111 -19.07 9.62 -3.61
CA ARG A 111 -19.10 8.18 -3.37
C ARG A 111 -19.20 7.40 -4.68
N THR A 112 -20.14 7.78 -5.55
CA THR A 112 -20.34 7.13 -6.84
C THR A 112 -19.10 7.18 -7.70
N ALA A 113 -18.49 8.36 -7.85
CA ALA A 113 -17.26 8.53 -8.61
C ALA A 113 -16.09 7.72 -8.01
N THR A 114 -15.96 7.75 -6.67
CA THR A 114 -14.94 6.97 -5.97
C THR A 114 -15.07 5.47 -6.26
N ILE A 115 -16.28 4.90 -6.14
CA ILE A 115 -16.51 3.47 -6.40
C ILE A 115 -16.16 3.11 -7.86
N VAL A 116 -16.61 3.90 -8.85
CA VAL A 116 -16.27 3.67 -10.27
C VAL A 116 -14.76 3.69 -10.47
N ASN A 117 -14.07 4.68 -9.90
CA ASN A 117 -12.62 4.83 -10.03
C ASN A 117 -11.86 3.68 -9.36
N GLN A 118 -12.36 3.13 -8.22
CA GLN A 118 -11.76 1.94 -7.60
C GLN A 118 -11.86 0.70 -8.51
N TYR A 119 -13.01 0.48 -9.13
CA TYR A 119 -13.17 -0.61 -10.12
C TYR A 119 -12.24 -0.41 -11.32
N GLN A 120 -12.13 0.83 -11.80
CA GLN A 120 -11.27 1.16 -12.93
C GLN A 120 -9.78 0.91 -12.65
N ALA A 121 -9.33 1.22 -11.44
CA ALA A 121 -7.94 1.07 -11.05
C ALA A 121 -7.56 -0.39 -10.76
N SER A 122 -8.45 -1.17 -10.13
CA SER A 122 -8.13 -2.51 -9.61
C SER A 122 -8.47 -3.66 -10.56
N GLN A 123 -9.45 -3.50 -11.46
CA GLN A 123 -9.93 -4.59 -12.31
C GLN A 123 -9.75 -4.29 -13.81
N ASP A 124 -9.36 -5.29 -14.56
CA ASP A 124 -9.46 -5.27 -16.04
C ASP A 124 -10.92 -5.54 -16.43
N ARG A 125 -11.68 -4.47 -16.71
CA ARG A 125 -13.12 -4.53 -16.98
C ARG A 125 -13.48 -4.94 -18.41
N ARG A 126 -12.51 -5.44 -19.18
CA ARG A 126 -12.75 -5.99 -20.51
C ARG A 126 -13.41 -7.38 -20.39
N SER A 127 -14.47 -7.62 -21.15
CA SER A 127 -15.11 -8.96 -21.23
C SER A 127 -14.13 -10.05 -21.70
N THR A 128 -13.16 -9.67 -22.53
CA THR A 128 -12.08 -10.56 -23.00
C THR A 128 -11.13 -10.99 -21.89
N SER A 129 -11.12 -10.32 -20.75
CA SER A 129 -10.34 -10.68 -19.56
C SER A 129 -11.15 -11.47 -18.53
N GLY A 130 -12.44 -11.67 -18.76
CA GLY A 130 -13.33 -12.43 -17.88
C GLY A 130 -14.25 -11.59 -16.99
N TYR A 131 -14.21 -10.26 -17.13
CA TYR A 131 -15.11 -9.38 -16.37
C TYR A 131 -16.58 -9.68 -16.69
N GLY A 132 -17.40 -9.81 -15.69
CA GLY A 132 -18.81 -10.16 -15.77
C GLY A 132 -19.09 -11.66 -15.90
N THR A 133 -18.06 -12.49 -16.04
CA THR A 133 -18.21 -13.96 -16.09
C THR A 133 -17.37 -14.69 -15.06
N LEU A 134 -16.09 -14.36 -14.94
CA LEU A 134 -15.16 -14.97 -13.98
C LEU A 134 -14.99 -14.11 -12.73
N TYR A 135 -15.14 -12.81 -12.85
CA TYR A 135 -15.07 -11.83 -11.76
C TYR A 135 -15.90 -10.59 -12.10
N GLY A 136 -16.06 -9.70 -11.13
CA GLY A 136 -16.93 -8.53 -11.20
C GLY A 136 -18.23 -8.71 -10.41
N PRO A 137 -18.99 -7.63 -10.15
CA PRO A 137 -20.13 -7.64 -9.23
C PRO A 137 -21.20 -8.70 -9.49
N ALA A 138 -21.56 -8.93 -10.77
CA ALA A 138 -22.56 -9.94 -11.15
C ALA A 138 -22.00 -11.34 -11.39
N ALA A 139 -20.66 -11.52 -11.34
CA ALA A 139 -20.05 -12.83 -11.48
C ALA A 139 -20.31 -13.70 -10.25
N LYS A 140 -20.62 -14.98 -10.48
CA LYS A 140 -20.83 -15.97 -9.40
C LYS A 140 -19.54 -16.24 -8.66
N THR A 141 -19.66 -16.51 -7.36
CA THR A 141 -18.59 -17.15 -6.57
C THR A 141 -18.94 -18.62 -6.36
N GLN A 142 -18.05 -19.36 -5.72
CA GLN A 142 -18.35 -20.74 -5.32
C GLN A 142 -19.54 -20.83 -4.37
N PHE A 143 -19.74 -19.83 -3.51
CA PHE A 143 -20.73 -19.85 -2.42
C PHE A 143 -21.92 -18.94 -2.66
N ALA A 144 -21.90 -18.04 -3.65
CA ALA A 144 -22.95 -17.08 -3.89
C ALA A 144 -23.31 -16.91 -5.38
N THR A 145 -24.60 -16.63 -5.58
CA THR A 145 -25.12 -16.22 -6.90
C THR A 145 -25.68 -14.80 -6.74
N PRO A 146 -24.92 -13.76 -7.11
CA PRO A 146 -25.35 -12.37 -6.98
C PRO A 146 -26.53 -12.05 -7.89
N SER A 147 -27.13 -10.87 -7.69
CA SER A 147 -28.16 -10.31 -8.59
C SER A 147 -27.61 -10.17 -10.01
N ALA A 148 -28.49 -10.12 -11.01
CA ALA A 148 -28.09 -10.07 -12.42
C ALA A 148 -27.25 -8.83 -12.79
N ASP A 149 -27.37 -7.73 -12.03
CA ASP A 149 -26.61 -6.50 -12.16
C ASP A 149 -25.55 -6.30 -11.08
N GLY A 150 -25.43 -7.22 -10.12
CA GLY A 150 -24.40 -7.22 -9.09
C GLY A 150 -24.64 -6.23 -7.94
N LYS A 151 -25.85 -5.67 -7.81
CA LYS A 151 -26.19 -4.74 -6.76
C LYS A 151 -26.44 -5.45 -5.42
N VAL A 152 -26.03 -4.82 -4.32
CA VAL A 152 -26.18 -5.33 -2.95
C VAL A 152 -26.82 -4.27 -2.05
N ALA A 153 -28.02 -4.54 -1.54
CA ALA A 153 -28.69 -3.69 -0.54
C ALA A 153 -28.01 -3.79 0.82
N GLY A 154 -28.08 -2.74 1.64
CA GLY A 154 -27.56 -2.81 3.01
C GLY A 154 -27.28 -1.46 3.63
N LYS A 155 -26.54 -1.48 4.73
CA LYS A 155 -26.14 -0.29 5.49
C LYS A 155 -24.64 -0.07 5.45
N GLU A 156 -24.25 1.20 5.52
CA GLU A 156 -22.88 1.65 5.54
C GLU A 156 -22.66 2.59 6.73
N TYR A 157 -21.67 2.29 7.55
CA TYR A 157 -21.33 3.02 8.78
C TYR A 157 -19.92 3.58 8.69
N PHE A 158 -19.74 4.84 9.10
CA PHE A 158 -18.44 5.51 9.14
C PHE A 158 -18.06 5.91 10.55
N ALA A 159 -16.77 5.74 10.87
CA ALA A 159 -16.14 6.22 12.08
C ALA A 159 -14.68 6.63 11.80
N TYR A 160 -14.13 7.43 12.73
CA TYR A 160 -12.69 7.62 12.81
C TYR A 160 -12.11 6.82 13.99
N ALA A 161 -10.94 6.20 13.78
CA ALA A 161 -10.02 5.92 14.86
C ALA A 161 -9.23 7.22 15.10
N ASP A 162 -9.67 8.02 16.07
CA ASP A 162 -9.32 9.42 16.21
C ASP A 162 -8.13 9.62 17.15
N GLU A 163 -7.13 10.39 16.74
CA GLU A 163 -6.12 10.97 17.64
C GLU A 163 -6.63 12.20 18.44
N GLY A 164 -7.86 12.64 18.20
CA GLY A 164 -8.51 13.76 18.90
C GLY A 164 -8.19 15.15 18.35
N ARG A 165 -7.46 15.29 17.24
CA ARG A 165 -6.99 16.59 16.72
C ARG A 165 -7.40 16.89 15.28
N GLY A 166 -7.78 15.88 14.49
CA GLY A 166 -8.06 16.01 13.06
C GLY A 166 -6.80 16.20 12.19
N ASN A 167 -5.60 16.00 12.76
CA ASN A 167 -4.35 16.11 11.98
C ASN A 167 -4.17 14.92 11.05
N GLN A 168 -4.54 13.73 11.55
CA GLN A 168 -4.64 12.50 10.78
C GLN A 168 -5.69 11.61 11.46
N ASN A 169 -6.86 11.52 10.86
CA ASN A 169 -7.88 10.58 11.29
C ASN A 169 -7.80 9.31 10.46
N VAL A 170 -7.77 8.14 11.10
CA VAL A 170 -7.85 6.86 10.41
C VAL A 170 -9.32 6.57 10.12
N THR A 171 -9.70 6.54 8.85
CA THR A 171 -11.09 6.28 8.46
C THR A 171 -11.38 4.80 8.53
N MET A 172 -12.50 4.46 9.16
CA MET A 172 -13.09 3.13 9.17
C MET A 172 -14.49 3.19 8.57
N MET A 173 -14.86 2.15 7.83
CA MET A 173 -16.19 1.96 7.28
C MET A 173 -16.61 0.50 7.46
N VAL A 174 -17.86 0.28 7.80
CA VAL A 174 -18.45 -1.07 7.84
C VAL A 174 -19.65 -1.10 6.91
N GLN A 175 -19.65 -2.05 5.98
CA GLN A 175 -20.80 -2.36 5.14
C GLN A 175 -21.43 -3.66 5.63
N VAL A 176 -22.74 -3.62 5.88
CA VAL A 176 -23.54 -4.77 6.33
C VAL A 176 -24.61 -5.02 5.27
N PRO A 177 -24.51 -6.09 4.45
CA PRO A 177 -25.53 -6.40 3.46
C PRO A 177 -26.86 -6.76 4.14
N SER A 178 -28.00 -6.44 3.50
CA SER A 178 -29.32 -6.70 4.08
C SER A 178 -29.63 -8.19 4.31
N ASP A 179 -28.90 -9.06 3.63
CA ASP A 179 -28.95 -10.51 3.75
C ASP A 179 -27.75 -11.09 4.54
N PHE A 180 -27.13 -10.30 5.42
CA PHE A 180 -26.09 -10.75 6.32
C PHE A 180 -26.52 -12.00 7.11
N ASP A 181 -25.76 -13.07 6.96
CA ASP A 181 -26.09 -14.36 7.59
C ASP A 181 -25.67 -14.39 9.07
N ARG A 182 -26.61 -14.11 9.97
CA ARG A 182 -26.35 -14.13 11.42
C ARG A 182 -26.22 -15.53 12.01
N ASP A 183 -26.69 -16.57 11.31
CA ASP A 183 -26.54 -17.96 11.75
C ASP A 183 -25.14 -18.50 11.42
N ASN A 184 -24.51 -17.95 10.40
CA ASN A 184 -23.13 -18.26 10.00
C ASN A 184 -22.35 -16.94 9.76
N PRO A 185 -22.16 -16.11 10.79
CA PRO A 185 -21.64 -14.77 10.60
C PRO A 185 -20.21 -14.76 10.12
N CYS A 186 -19.92 -13.87 9.17
CA CYS A 186 -18.56 -13.64 8.67
C CYS A 186 -18.26 -12.15 8.51
N ILE A 187 -17.01 -11.80 8.73
CA ILE A 187 -16.46 -10.46 8.53
C ILE A 187 -15.24 -10.59 7.57
N VAL A 188 -15.20 -9.75 6.55
CA VAL A 188 -14.01 -9.54 5.73
C VAL A 188 -13.38 -8.22 6.15
N ALA A 189 -12.18 -8.27 6.72
CA ALA A 189 -11.41 -7.07 7.03
C ALA A 189 -10.59 -6.65 5.80
N ALA A 190 -10.92 -5.49 5.25
CA ALA A 190 -10.55 -5.02 3.93
C ALA A 190 -9.76 -3.69 3.98
N PRO A 191 -8.48 -3.67 4.43
CA PRO A 191 -7.69 -2.46 4.43
C PRO A 191 -7.40 -1.98 3.00
N ALA A 192 -7.50 -0.67 2.77
CA ALA A 192 -7.31 -0.07 1.46
C ALA A 192 -5.89 -0.29 0.91
N PRO A 193 -5.72 -0.56 -0.38
CA PRO A 193 -4.40 -0.50 -1.04
C PRO A 193 -3.85 0.93 -1.03
N HIS A 194 -2.55 1.08 -0.99
CA HIS A 194 -1.80 2.34 -1.01
C HIS A 194 -2.49 3.52 -0.28
N SER A 195 -2.53 4.70 -0.92
CA SER A 195 -3.21 5.91 -0.42
C SER A 195 -4.65 6.04 -0.95
N GLN A 196 -5.22 4.99 -1.50
CA GLN A 196 -6.65 4.94 -1.78
C GLN A 196 -7.42 5.19 -0.48
N GLY A 197 -8.56 5.87 -0.56
CA GLY A 197 -9.43 6.10 0.60
C GLY A 197 -10.07 4.80 1.10
N VAL A 198 -10.97 4.94 2.04
CA VAL A 198 -11.64 3.81 2.69
C VAL A 198 -12.32 2.84 1.71
N TYR A 199 -12.81 3.34 0.57
CA TYR A 199 -13.38 2.50 -0.50
C TYR A 199 -12.34 1.70 -1.31
N GLY A 200 -11.04 1.85 -1.04
CA GLY A 200 -9.97 1.27 -1.88
C GLY A 200 -10.03 -0.23 -2.09
N ALA A 201 -10.62 -0.97 -1.17
CA ALA A 201 -10.76 -2.43 -1.28
C ALA A 201 -12.17 -2.88 -1.71
N ILE A 202 -13.09 -1.94 -2.07
CA ILE A 202 -14.49 -2.29 -2.41
C ILE A 202 -14.59 -3.16 -3.65
N SER A 203 -13.83 -2.83 -4.68
CA SER A 203 -13.79 -3.53 -5.98
C SER A 203 -12.95 -4.82 -5.96
N THR A 204 -12.42 -5.19 -4.81
CA THR A 204 -11.61 -6.40 -4.63
C THR A 204 -12.27 -7.28 -3.56
N VAL A 205 -11.69 -7.36 -2.39
CA VAL A 205 -12.17 -8.26 -1.32
C VAL A 205 -13.52 -7.81 -0.74
N GLY A 206 -13.86 -6.52 -0.83
CA GLY A 206 -15.19 -6.02 -0.48
C GLY A 206 -16.28 -6.64 -1.36
N GLU A 207 -16.05 -6.67 -2.67
CA GLU A 207 -16.96 -7.33 -3.62
C GLU A 207 -17.20 -8.79 -3.25
N TRP A 208 -16.12 -9.54 -2.97
CA TRP A 208 -16.22 -10.94 -2.56
C TRP A 208 -17.00 -11.08 -1.24
N GLY A 209 -16.70 -10.25 -0.23
CA GLY A 209 -17.33 -10.31 1.08
C GLY A 209 -18.83 -10.05 1.02
N LEU A 210 -19.26 -8.96 0.37
CA LEU A 210 -20.66 -8.59 0.25
C LEU A 210 -21.47 -9.64 -0.54
N LYS A 211 -20.92 -10.18 -1.62
CA LYS A 211 -21.57 -11.24 -2.40
C LYS A 211 -21.75 -12.54 -1.61
N ASN A 212 -20.87 -12.81 -0.65
CA ASN A 212 -20.94 -14.00 0.20
C ASN A 212 -21.63 -13.73 1.56
N HIS A 213 -22.47 -12.70 1.63
CA HIS A 213 -23.30 -12.36 2.79
C HIS A 213 -22.51 -12.01 4.06
N CYS A 214 -21.22 -11.62 3.91
CA CYS A 214 -20.37 -11.17 4.99
C CYS A 214 -20.51 -9.65 5.21
N ALA A 215 -20.36 -9.19 6.44
CA ALA A 215 -20.06 -7.80 6.70
C ALA A 215 -18.61 -7.50 6.25
N VAL A 216 -18.35 -6.28 5.77
CA VAL A 216 -17.02 -5.89 5.33
C VAL A 216 -16.55 -4.69 6.14
N ALA A 217 -15.41 -4.85 6.80
CA ALA A 217 -14.76 -3.84 7.62
C ALA A 217 -13.58 -3.21 6.87
N TYR A 218 -13.74 -1.99 6.39
CA TYR A 218 -12.71 -1.26 5.65
C TYR A 218 -11.94 -0.31 6.56
N THR A 219 -10.70 -0.03 6.18
CA THR A 219 -9.92 1.07 6.77
C THR A 219 -8.95 1.65 5.75
N ASP A 220 -8.76 2.99 5.79
CA ASP A 220 -7.70 3.67 5.04
C ASP A 220 -6.33 3.51 5.71
N LYS A 221 -6.26 2.81 6.84
CA LYS A 221 -5.06 2.48 7.62
C LYS A 221 -4.14 3.68 7.91
N GLY A 222 -4.73 4.90 7.98
CA GLY A 222 -4.02 6.14 8.27
C GLY A 222 -3.28 6.76 7.09
N MET A 223 -3.35 6.16 5.89
CA MET A 223 -2.86 6.79 4.67
C MET A 223 -3.99 7.61 4.01
N GLY A 224 -4.85 6.98 3.25
CA GLY A 224 -6.01 7.64 2.66
C GLY A 224 -5.66 8.74 1.65
N ASN A 225 -6.70 9.32 1.11
CA ASN A 225 -6.70 10.31 0.02
C ASN A 225 -7.06 11.73 0.49
N GLY A 226 -6.92 12.02 1.78
CA GLY A 226 -7.19 13.35 2.34
C GLY A 226 -6.19 14.41 1.86
N VAL A 227 -6.72 15.57 1.49
CA VAL A 227 -5.97 16.70 0.95
C VAL A 227 -6.26 17.97 1.74
N HIS A 228 -5.20 18.67 2.16
CA HIS A 228 -5.28 20.04 2.64
C HIS A 228 -4.75 20.98 1.57
N ASP A 229 -5.65 21.76 0.95
CA ASP A 229 -5.27 22.87 0.09
C ASP A 229 -4.86 24.06 0.95
N LEU A 230 -3.57 24.36 0.95
CA LEU A 230 -3.01 25.46 1.75
C LEU A 230 -3.42 26.83 1.22
N ASN A 231 -3.80 26.93 -0.07
CA ASN A 231 -4.19 28.18 -0.68
C ASN A 231 -5.56 28.68 -0.19
N THR A 232 -6.51 27.78 0.01
CA THR A 232 -7.87 28.08 0.47
C THR A 232 -8.13 27.72 1.92
N ASP A 233 -7.16 27.09 2.61
CA ASP A 233 -7.28 26.48 3.95
C ASP A 233 -8.46 25.50 4.04
N THR A 234 -8.67 24.70 2.97
CA THR A 234 -9.76 23.73 2.95
C THR A 234 -9.25 22.27 3.02
N VAL A 235 -10.04 21.43 3.69
CA VAL A 235 -9.76 20.00 3.92
C VAL A 235 -10.98 19.15 3.63
N ASN A 236 -10.80 17.84 3.46
CA ASN A 236 -11.91 16.90 3.30
C ASN A 236 -12.56 16.56 4.66
N ARG A 237 -13.87 16.34 4.65
CA ARG A 237 -14.62 15.57 5.64
C ARG A 237 -14.52 14.08 5.35
N ILE A 238 -15.08 13.27 6.24
CA ILE A 238 -15.09 11.79 6.12
C ILE A 238 -15.78 11.30 4.84
N ASP A 239 -16.76 12.03 4.33
CA ASP A 239 -17.53 11.74 3.11
C ASP A 239 -16.92 12.35 1.82
N GLY A 240 -15.74 12.96 1.93
CA GLY A 240 -15.03 13.59 0.83
C GLY A 240 -15.42 15.05 0.56
N THR A 241 -16.55 15.55 1.07
CA THR A 241 -16.91 16.95 0.92
C THR A 241 -15.89 17.86 1.61
N ARG A 242 -15.79 19.11 1.16
CA ARG A 242 -14.77 20.02 1.66
C ARG A 242 -15.32 21.03 2.65
N GLY A 243 -14.45 21.53 3.52
CA GLY A 243 -14.75 22.61 4.45
C GLY A 243 -13.47 23.29 4.94
N ILE A 244 -13.62 24.46 5.56
CA ILE A 244 -12.50 25.21 6.14
C ILE A 244 -11.86 24.40 7.27
N ALA A 245 -10.53 24.28 7.26
CA ALA A 245 -9.79 23.43 8.17
C ALA A 245 -9.96 23.82 9.65
N THR A 246 -10.06 25.13 9.94
CA THR A 246 -10.30 25.64 11.31
C THR A 246 -11.69 25.33 11.81
N ASP A 247 -12.71 25.34 10.93
CA ASP A 247 -14.12 25.10 11.30
C ASP A 247 -14.40 23.61 11.56
N LEU A 248 -13.76 22.74 10.76
CA LEU A 248 -13.91 21.30 10.91
C LEU A 248 -13.18 20.73 12.14
N GLY A 249 -12.04 21.30 12.49
CA GLY A 249 -11.27 20.87 13.66
C GLY A 249 -11.00 19.36 13.65
N LYS A 250 -11.47 18.64 14.67
CA LYS A 250 -11.29 17.19 14.82
C LYS A 250 -12.02 16.35 13.76
N LEU A 251 -12.99 16.91 13.04
CA LEU A 251 -13.73 16.23 11.98
C LEU A 251 -13.02 16.27 10.62
N SER A 252 -11.89 16.95 10.54
CA SER A 252 -11.05 16.95 9.34
C SER A 252 -10.51 15.56 9.08
N HIS A 253 -10.64 15.07 7.85
CA HIS A 253 -10.00 13.82 7.43
C HIS A 253 -8.47 13.89 7.61
N PHE A 254 -7.91 15.05 7.26
CA PHE A 254 -6.51 15.39 7.44
C PHE A 254 -6.33 16.90 7.45
N LYS A 255 -5.49 17.39 8.35
CA LYS A 255 -5.06 18.78 8.40
C LYS A 255 -3.54 18.84 8.60
N ALA A 256 -2.83 19.41 7.62
CA ALA A 256 -1.40 19.62 7.70
C ALA A 256 -1.01 20.53 8.86
N GLN A 257 0.20 20.38 9.35
CA GLN A 257 0.85 21.23 10.32
C GLN A 257 2.19 21.73 9.78
N GLY A 258 2.60 22.91 10.21
CA GLY A 258 3.96 23.38 9.98
C GLY A 258 5.02 22.58 10.75
N SER A 259 6.25 23.04 10.66
CA SER A 259 7.37 22.55 11.50
C SER A 259 7.67 23.54 12.64
N ALA A 260 8.68 23.22 13.45
CA ALA A 260 9.15 24.13 14.48
C ALA A 260 9.80 25.40 13.91
N GLU A 261 10.32 25.31 12.69
CA GLU A 261 11.05 26.38 12.01
C GLU A 261 10.16 27.23 11.08
N MET A 262 9.05 26.68 10.58
CA MET A 262 8.19 27.34 9.61
C MET A 262 6.71 26.98 9.80
N ASP A 263 5.85 27.98 9.93
CA ASP A 263 4.41 27.78 9.90
C ASP A 263 3.85 27.70 8.48
N LEU A 264 2.61 27.22 8.33
CA LEU A 264 1.97 27.04 7.02
C LEU A 264 1.76 28.36 6.27
N SER A 265 1.50 29.48 6.97
CA SER A 265 1.27 30.80 6.35
C SER A 265 2.56 31.37 5.75
N ALA A 266 3.67 31.24 6.49
CA ALA A 266 4.99 31.65 5.98
C ALA A 266 5.41 30.78 4.78
N TYR A 267 5.13 29.48 4.86
CA TYR A 267 5.39 28.54 3.76
C TYR A 267 4.61 28.91 2.50
N GLN A 268 3.30 29.13 2.61
CA GLN A 268 2.43 29.51 1.51
C GLN A 268 2.85 30.83 0.86
N SER A 269 3.36 31.77 1.65
CA SER A 269 3.86 33.05 1.12
C SER A 269 5.09 32.89 0.22
N THR A 270 5.89 31.83 0.47
CA THR A 270 7.10 31.50 -0.32
C THR A 270 6.77 30.57 -1.48
N TYR A 271 5.88 29.60 -1.23
CA TYR A 271 5.48 28.58 -2.20
C TYR A 271 3.95 28.59 -2.35
N PRO A 272 3.39 29.47 -3.21
CA PRO A 272 1.94 29.57 -3.43
C PRO A 272 1.39 28.28 -4.06
N TYR A 273 0.09 28.05 -3.90
CA TYR A 273 -0.67 26.94 -4.51
C TYR A 273 -0.31 25.53 -4.02
N ARG A 274 0.43 25.40 -2.93
CA ARG A 274 0.86 24.08 -2.44
C ARG A 274 -0.25 23.34 -1.73
N ILE A 275 -0.19 22.03 -1.87
CA ILE A 275 -1.13 21.06 -1.34
C ILE A 275 -0.39 20.11 -0.39
N ALA A 276 -0.97 19.82 0.77
CA ALA A 276 -0.48 18.76 1.66
C ALA A 276 -1.35 17.52 1.53
N LEU A 277 -0.70 16.35 1.51
CA LEU A 277 -1.33 15.05 1.36
C LEU A 277 -1.28 14.28 2.69
N LYS A 278 -2.39 13.65 3.07
CA LYS A 278 -2.47 12.82 4.28
C LYS A 278 -1.40 11.72 4.29
N SER A 279 -1.22 11.05 3.17
CA SER A 279 -0.27 9.94 3.00
C SER A 279 1.21 10.34 3.15
N ALA A 280 1.54 11.63 2.89
CA ALA A 280 2.91 12.13 2.90
C ALA A 280 3.19 13.06 4.10
N HIS A 281 2.26 13.96 4.43
CA HIS A 281 2.54 15.10 5.29
C HIS A 281 1.80 15.08 6.62
N SER A 282 1.25 13.93 7.02
CA SER A 282 0.58 13.77 8.33
C SER A 282 1.54 13.85 9.53
N GLN A 283 2.85 13.88 9.28
CA GLN A 283 3.90 13.77 10.29
C GLN A 283 3.78 12.47 11.14
N GLN A 284 3.10 11.48 10.59
CA GLN A 284 2.99 10.14 11.13
C GLN A 284 3.74 9.15 10.24
N ASN A 285 3.99 7.95 10.79
CA ASN A 285 4.40 6.79 10.00
C ASN A 285 3.23 5.78 9.97
N PRO A 286 2.29 5.92 9.02
CA PRO A 286 1.09 5.08 9.02
C PRO A 286 1.40 3.60 8.92
N GLU A 287 2.44 3.21 8.16
CA GLU A 287 2.81 1.81 7.94
C GLU A 287 3.17 1.10 9.26
N ALA A 288 3.74 1.80 10.21
CA ALA A 288 4.04 1.25 11.53
C ALA A 288 2.78 0.83 12.31
N LYS A 289 1.61 1.39 11.96
CA LYS A 289 0.33 1.13 12.61
C LYS A 289 -0.68 0.37 11.75
N TRP A 290 -0.33 0.00 10.52
CA TRP A 290 -1.29 -0.64 9.61
C TRP A 290 -2.00 -1.85 10.22
N GLY A 291 -1.26 -2.75 10.86
CA GLY A 291 -1.85 -3.94 11.48
C GLY A 291 -2.82 -3.58 12.61
N GLN A 292 -2.48 -2.60 13.45
CA GLN A 292 -3.35 -2.13 14.52
C GLN A 292 -4.65 -1.53 13.96
N ASN A 293 -4.55 -0.69 12.92
CA ASN A 293 -5.71 -0.05 12.30
C ASN A 293 -6.68 -1.08 11.67
N VAL A 294 -6.15 -2.19 11.16
CA VAL A 294 -6.99 -3.31 10.67
C VAL A 294 -7.72 -4.01 11.83
N LEU A 295 -7.05 -4.25 12.95
CA LEU A 295 -7.68 -4.85 14.14
C LEU A 295 -8.77 -3.93 14.70
N GLU A 296 -8.55 -2.63 14.71
CA GLU A 296 -9.55 -1.63 15.14
C GLU A 296 -10.78 -1.62 14.20
N ALA A 297 -10.58 -1.76 12.88
CA ALA A 297 -11.69 -1.87 11.93
C ALA A 297 -12.52 -3.16 12.15
N ILE A 298 -11.87 -4.28 12.51
CA ILE A 298 -12.58 -5.52 12.89
C ILE A 298 -13.40 -5.30 14.17
N GLN A 299 -12.83 -4.63 15.16
CA GLN A 299 -13.55 -4.31 16.40
C GLN A 299 -14.74 -3.36 16.14
N PHE A 300 -14.57 -2.40 15.24
CA PHE A 300 -15.68 -1.54 14.81
C PHE A 300 -16.78 -2.34 14.10
N ALA A 301 -16.45 -3.34 13.28
CA ALA A 301 -17.46 -4.21 12.68
C ALA A 301 -18.23 -5.01 13.74
N PHE A 302 -17.57 -5.59 14.73
CA PHE A 302 -18.27 -6.23 15.85
C PHE A 302 -19.17 -5.27 16.62
N TYR A 303 -18.71 -4.03 16.84
CA TYR A 303 -19.54 -3.01 17.50
C TYR A 303 -20.80 -2.71 16.71
N VAL A 304 -20.69 -2.44 15.40
CA VAL A 304 -21.82 -2.16 14.50
C VAL A 304 -22.81 -3.33 14.44
N LEU A 305 -22.30 -4.55 14.23
CA LEU A 305 -23.16 -5.74 14.11
C LEU A 305 -23.94 -6.04 15.38
N ASN A 306 -23.39 -5.75 16.55
CA ASN A 306 -24.10 -5.92 17.82
C ASN A 306 -25.11 -4.78 18.09
N LEU A 307 -24.88 -3.56 17.59
CA LEU A 307 -25.87 -2.48 17.63
C LEU A 307 -27.10 -2.75 16.75
N GLU A 308 -26.90 -3.37 15.58
CA GLU A 308 -28.02 -3.69 14.68
C GLU A 308 -29.00 -4.72 15.26
N GLU A 309 -28.52 -5.64 16.10
CA GLU A 309 -29.37 -6.60 16.77
C GLU A 309 -30.32 -5.95 17.78
N GLU A 310 -29.85 -4.94 18.52
CA GLU A 310 -30.70 -4.21 19.48
C GLU A 310 -31.78 -3.37 18.82
N SER A 311 -31.52 -2.83 17.61
CA SER A 311 -32.49 -2.01 16.87
C SER A 311 -33.55 -2.83 16.12
N GLY A 312 -33.33 -4.11 15.90
CA GLY A 312 -34.25 -5.00 15.16
C GLY A 312 -35.58 -5.30 15.85
N GLU A 313 -35.67 -5.14 17.16
CA GLU A 313 -36.92 -5.33 17.91
C GLU A 313 -37.81 -4.08 17.95
N ALA A 314 -37.32 -2.90 17.58
CA ALA A 314 -38.05 -1.63 17.63
C ALA A 314 -38.73 -1.23 16.32
N SER A 315 -38.59 -1.95 15.22
CA SER A 315 -39.08 -1.54 13.89
C SER A 315 -40.47 -2.08 13.50
N ALA A 316 -41.29 -2.47 14.45
CA ALA A 316 -42.72 -2.75 14.22
C ALA A 316 -43.61 -1.72 14.93
N ALA A 317 -43.24 -0.44 14.90
CA ALA A 317 -44.11 0.63 15.37
C ALA A 317 -45.04 1.05 14.24
N ASP A 318 -46.33 0.74 14.45
CA ASP A 318 -47.49 1.17 13.71
C ASP A 318 -47.48 2.72 13.56
N PRO A 319 -47.53 3.28 12.34
CA PRO A 319 -47.47 4.72 12.12
C PRO A 319 -48.70 5.50 12.61
N ASP A 320 -49.64 4.87 13.27
CA ASP A 320 -50.96 5.50 13.66
C ASP A 320 -51.13 5.72 15.16
N LYS A 321 -50.07 5.67 16.00
CA LYS A 321 -50.14 6.04 17.41
C LYS A 321 -49.44 7.35 17.72
N THR A 322 -50.20 8.45 17.64
CA THR A 322 -49.91 9.73 18.27
C THR A 322 -50.26 9.67 19.74
N ASP A 323 -49.33 9.44 20.64
CA ASP A 323 -49.40 9.77 22.05
C ASP A 323 -48.22 10.62 22.48
N ALA A 324 -48.53 11.93 22.62
CA ALA A 324 -47.67 12.92 23.21
C ALA A 324 -47.73 12.76 24.73
N ASN A 325 -46.69 12.19 25.35
CA ASN A 325 -46.21 12.38 26.72
C ASN A 325 -45.42 11.15 27.19
N GLN A 326 -44.12 11.13 26.92
CA GLN A 326 -43.20 10.39 27.77
C GLN A 326 -41.88 11.19 27.87
N GLU A 327 -41.55 11.51 29.12
CA GLU A 327 -40.29 12.13 29.50
C GLU A 327 -39.12 11.23 29.13
N ASP A 328 -38.04 11.85 28.67
CA ASP A 328 -36.75 11.23 28.31
C ASP A 328 -36.22 10.36 29.48
N GLU A 329 -36.53 9.08 29.50
CA GLU A 329 -35.64 8.10 30.14
C GLU A 329 -34.62 7.66 29.11
N GLN A 330 -33.44 8.24 29.24
CA GLN A 330 -32.24 7.79 28.53
C GLN A 330 -31.89 6.39 29.04
N THR A 331 -32.53 5.38 28.47
CA THR A 331 -32.20 3.98 28.68
C THR A 331 -30.80 3.76 28.06
N THR A 332 -29.77 3.71 28.88
CA THR A 332 -28.49 3.11 28.52
C THR A 332 -28.77 1.63 28.23
N ALA A 333 -29.05 1.32 26.97
CA ALA A 333 -29.14 -0.04 26.49
C ALA A 333 -27.83 -0.76 26.78
N THR A 334 -27.88 -1.77 27.60
CA THR A 334 -26.72 -2.61 27.90
C THR A 334 -26.50 -3.48 26.67
N LEU A 335 -25.43 -3.15 25.88
CA LEU A 335 -25.03 -3.91 24.69
C LEU A 335 -24.86 -5.38 25.06
N LYS A 336 -25.79 -6.22 24.60
CA LYS A 336 -25.69 -7.67 24.71
C LYS A 336 -24.85 -8.16 23.54
N SER A 337 -23.54 -8.33 23.74
CA SER A 337 -22.62 -8.79 22.71
C SER A 337 -22.96 -10.23 22.31
N THR A 338 -23.64 -10.39 21.18
CA THR A 338 -23.99 -11.73 20.63
C THR A 338 -22.94 -12.21 19.63
N LEU A 339 -22.36 -11.31 18.81
CA LEU A 339 -21.30 -11.65 17.86
C LEU A 339 -19.92 -11.34 18.45
N THR A 340 -19.07 -12.35 18.46
CA THR A 340 -17.72 -12.31 19.03
C THR A 340 -16.74 -13.07 18.11
N ALA A 341 -15.46 -12.90 18.32
CA ALA A 341 -14.43 -13.67 17.58
C ALA A 341 -14.59 -15.20 17.70
N SER A 342 -15.28 -15.70 18.73
CA SER A 342 -15.45 -17.15 18.93
C SER A 342 -16.60 -17.76 18.12
N ASN A 343 -17.52 -16.93 17.60
CA ASN A 343 -18.70 -17.41 16.84
C ASN A 343 -18.86 -16.70 15.48
N THR A 344 -17.89 -15.91 15.05
CA THR A 344 -17.90 -15.16 13.79
C THR A 344 -16.61 -15.44 13.04
N LEU A 345 -16.71 -15.87 11.79
CA LEU A 345 -15.55 -16.09 10.94
C LEU A 345 -14.95 -14.74 10.48
N VAL A 346 -13.67 -14.53 10.71
CA VAL A 346 -12.98 -13.30 10.28
C VAL A 346 -11.84 -13.61 9.32
N ILE A 347 -11.95 -13.14 8.09
CA ILE A 347 -10.89 -13.23 7.08
C ILE A 347 -10.35 -11.82 6.83
N ALA A 348 -9.06 -11.58 7.09
CA ALA A 348 -8.44 -10.34 6.68
C ALA A 348 -7.85 -10.50 5.28
N ALA A 349 -8.25 -9.62 4.37
CA ALA A 349 -7.88 -9.78 2.97
C ALA A 349 -7.71 -8.43 2.27
N SER A 350 -6.75 -8.32 1.36
CA SER A 350 -6.58 -7.16 0.48
C SER A 350 -5.49 -7.38 -0.57
N LEU A 351 -5.21 -6.30 -1.31
CA LEU A 351 -4.21 -6.17 -2.37
C LEU A 351 -3.13 -5.15 -1.96
N SER A 352 -1.91 -5.30 -2.46
CA SER A 352 -0.84 -4.29 -2.33
C SER A 352 -0.46 -3.98 -0.87
N SER A 353 -0.32 -2.72 -0.48
CA SER A 353 -0.07 -2.32 0.90
C SER A 353 -1.23 -2.64 1.86
N GLY A 354 -2.46 -2.76 1.36
CA GLY A 354 -3.58 -3.32 2.12
C GLY A 354 -3.33 -4.79 2.48
N GLY A 355 -2.78 -5.57 1.53
CA GLY A 355 -2.35 -6.95 1.80
C GLY A 355 -1.24 -7.02 2.85
N ALA A 356 -0.27 -6.10 2.79
CA ALA A 356 0.75 -5.98 3.84
C ALA A 356 0.12 -5.64 5.21
N ALA A 357 -0.86 -4.74 5.24
CA ALA A 357 -1.57 -4.37 6.46
C ALA A 357 -2.32 -5.57 7.08
N ALA A 358 -2.98 -6.39 6.25
CA ALA A 358 -3.64 -7.62 6.70
C ALA A 358 -2.65 -8.65 7.30
N LEU A 359 -1.50 -8.86 6.66
CA LEU A 359 -0.43 -9.72 7.21
C LEU A 359 0.08 -9.18 8.55
N ARG A 360 0.33 -7.86 8.64
CA ARG A 360 0.77 -7.20 9.88
C ARG A 360 -0.30 -7.27 10.98
N ALA A 361 -1.59 -7.21 10.63
CA ALA A 361 -2.67 -7.37 11.60
C ALA A 361 -2.61 -8.74 12.27
N LEU A 362 -2.44 -9.82 11.51
CA LEU A 362 -2.33 -11.16 12.09
C LEU A 362 -1.06 -11.32 12.94
N GLU A 363 0.07 -10.72 12.53
CA GLU A 363 1.28 -10.73 13.36
C GLU A 363 1.07 -10.08 14.73
N LEU A 364 0.20 -9.04 14.80
CA LEU A 364 -0.11 -8.28 16.02
C LEU A 364 -1.34 -8.80 16.78
N ASP A 365 -2.15 -9.69 16.18
CA ASP A 365 -3.41 -10.16 16.74
C ASP A 365 -3.21 -11.03 18.00
N ASN A 366 -3.14 -10.37 19.15
CA ASN A 366 -3.08 -11.04 20.45
C ASN A 366 -4.44 -11.46 20.99
N GLN A 367 -5.53 -11.00 20.36
CA GLN A 367 -6.90 -11.26 20.78
C GLN A 367 -7.53 -12.45 20.05
N GLY A 368 -6.90 -12.92 18.96
CA GLY A 368 -7.42 -14.01 18.13
C GLY A 368 -8.65 -13.60 17.32
N LEU A 369 -8.66 -12.35 16.85
CA LEU A 369 -9.76 -11.80 16.05
C LEU A 369 -9.81 -12.39 14.64
N ILE A 370 -8.63 -12.75 14.07
CA ILE A 370 -8.48 -13.17 12.67
C ILE A 370 -8.33 -14.69 12.60
N ASP A 371 -9.13 -15.33 11.74
CA ASP A 371 -9.07 -16.79 11.50
C ASP A 371 -8.20 -17.16 10.30
N GLY A 372 -8.18 -16.34 9.26
CA GLY A 372 -7.38 -16.57 8.07
C GLY A 372 -7.02 -15.30 7.31
N ILE A 373 -6.01 -15.40 6.47
CA ILE A 373 -5.51 -14.28 5.63
C ILE A 373 -5.50 -14.68 4.15
N VAL A 374 -6.00 -13.80 3.30
CA VAL A 374 -5.83 -13.90 1.84
C VAL A 374 -5.38 -12.57 1.29
N VAL A 375 -4.19 -12.51 0.68
CA VAL A 375 -3.65 -11.26 0.15
C VAL A 375 -3.09 -11.44 -1.26
N ALA A 376 -3.22 -10.40 -2.09
CA ALA A 376 -2.59 -10.36 -3.40
C ALA A 376 -1.50 -9.29 -3.45
N ALA A 377 -0.41 -9.58 -4.13
CA ALA A 377 0.70 -8.65 -4.41
C ALA A 377 1.10 -7.78 -3.19
N PRO A 378 1.32 -8.34 -1.97
CA PRO A 378 1.53 -7.55 -0.78
C PRO A 378 2.82 -6.73 -0.86
N MET A 379 2.73 -5.41 -0.69
CA MET A 379 3.90 -4.53 -0.56
C MET A 379 4.44 -4.58 0.87
N ILE A 380 5.01 -5.72 1.26
CA ILE A 380 5.46 -5.99 2.62
C ILE A 380 6.98 -5.90 2.73
N ASN A 381 7.47 -5.41 3.87
CA ASN A 381 8.88 -5.28 4.19
C ASN A 381 9.27 -6.32 5.25
N PRO A 382 9.70 -7.53 4.87
CA PRO A 382 10.11 -8.55 5.83
C PRO A 382 11.38 -8.13 6.57
N ARG A 383 11.47 -8.47 7.87
CA ARG A 383 12.69 -8.22 8.65
C ARG A 383 13.88 -9.05 8.16
N ASP A 384 15.08 -8.70 8.59
CA ASP A 384 16.28 -9.49 8.33
C ASP A 384 16.15 -10.91 8.90
N LEU A 385 16.78 -11.86 8.21
CA LEU A 385 16.99 -13.19 8.73
C LEU A 385 18.10 -13.19 9.77
N ASP A 386 17.94 -14.01 10.82
CA ASP A 386 18.98 -14.22 11.84
C ASP A 386 20.16 -15.06 11.30
N SER A 387 19.96 -15.75 10.17
CA SER A 387 20.97 -16.55 9.49
C SER A 387 21.98 -15.66 8.76
N ALA A 388 23.26 -15.91 8.97
CA ALA A 388 24.34 -15.21 8.27
C ALA A 388 24.39 -15.54 6.77
N GLU A 389 23.85 -16.72 6.37
CA GLU A 389 23.86 -17.21 4.99
C GLU A 389 22.67 -16.76 4.18
N GLY A 390 21.58 -16.34 4.88
CA GLY A 390 20.33 -15.91 4.24
C GLY A 390 19.54 -17.08 3.62
N VAL A 391 18.54 -16.73 2.78
CA VAL A 391 17.77 -17.70 1.98
C VAL A 391 18.13 -17.53 0.51
N THR A 392 18.37 -18.64 -0.16
CA THR A 392 18.61 -18.67 -1.61
C THR A 392 17.28 -18.86 -2.34
N ILE A 393 16.92 -17.91 -3.23
CA ILE A 393 15.77 -18.03 -4.12
C ILE A 393 16.28 -18.46 -5.50
N LYS A 394 15.82 -19.59 -5.99
CA LYS A 394 16.15 -20.16 -7.31
C LYS A 394 14.94 -20.10 -8.23
N GLN A 395 15.12 -19.56 -9.42
CA GLN A 395 14.14 -19.59 -10.50
C GLN A 395 14.85 -19.96 -11.81
N GLY A 396 14.61 -21.16 -12.33
CA GLY A 396 15.36 -21.67 -13.46
C GLY A 396 16.87 -21.62 -13.21
N ASN A 397 17.62 -20.90 -14.07
CA ASN A 397 19.06 -20.69 -13.92
C ASN A 397 19.39 -19.42 -13.10
N GLN A 398 18.41 -18.65 -12.67
CA GLN A 398 18.62 -17.44 -11.89
C GLN A 398 18.67 -17.80 -10.39
N THR A 399 19.57 -17.11 -9.69
CA THR A 399 19.70 -17.23 -8.23
C THR A 399 19.76 -15.86 -7.63
N PHE A 400 18.89 -15.63 -6.64
CA PHE A 400 18.84 -14.42 -5.83
C PHE A 400 19.04 -14.84 -4.37
N VAL A 401 19.86 -14.10 -3.61
CA VAL A 401 20.05 -14.39 -2.19
C VAL A 401 19.41 -13.31 -1.37
N TYR A 402 18.41 -13.69 -0.59
CA TYR A 402 17.79 -12.84 0.41
C TYR A 402 18.65 -12.89 1.67
N GLN A 403 19.38 -11.81 1.91
CA GLN A 403 20.39 -11.73 2.97
C GLN A 403 19.95 -10.81 4.13
N ARG A 404 20.81 -10.78 5.16
CA ARG A 404 20.69 -9.93 6.34
C ARG A 404 20.57 -8.44 6.02
N TYR A 405 21.13 -7.96 4.91
CA TYR A 405 21.01 -6.57 4.45
C TYR A 405 20.02 -6.50 3.29
N ARG A 406 18.74 -6.62 3.63
CA ARG A 406 17.70 -6.61 2.61
C ARG A 406 17.47 -5.24 2.02
N LYS A 407 16.94 -5.26 0.83
CA LYS A 407 16.36 -4.09 0.18
C LYS A 407 14.89 -4.01 0.56
N THR A 408 14.47 -2.86 1.09
CA THR A 408 13.04 -2.58 1.33
C THR A 408 12.33 -2.22 0.04
N VAL A 409 11.00 -2.19 0.06
CA VAL A 409 10.21 -1.66 -1.06
C VAL A 409 10.63 -0.23 -1.40
N PHE A 410 10.89 0.61 -0.38
CA PHE A 410 11.38 1.98 -0.59
C PHE A 410 12.76 2.03 -1.29
N ASP A 411 13.66 1.15 -0.88
CA ASP A 411 14.99 1.03 -1.50
C ASP A 411 14.86 0.72 -3.00
N VAL A 412 14.02 -0.25 -3.36
CA VAL A 412 13.78 -0.65 -4.77
C VAL A 412 13.13 0.48 -5.56
N ILE A 413 12.09 1.12 -5.01
CA ILE A 413 11.37 2.22 -5.66
C ILE A 413 12.30 3.39 -5.94
N THR A 414 13.17 3.78 -4.99
CA THR A 414 14.15 4.86 -5.22
C THR A 414 15.17 4.51 -6.28
N TYR A 415 15.54 3.24 -6.42
CA TYR A 415 16.41 2.78 -7.49
C TYR A 415 15.73 2.85 -8.86
N TYR A 416 14.46 2.43 -8.95
CA TYR A 416 13.67 2.56 -10.17
C TYR A 416 13.48 4.03 -10.57
N ASN A 417 13.21 4.92 -9.61
CA ASN A 417 13.09 6.36 -9.87
C ASN A 417 14.31 6.97 -10.54
N ILE A 418 15.49 6.40 -10.34
CA ILE A 418 16.72 6.86 -11.02
C ILE A 418 16.78 6.34 -12.46
N TYR A 419 16.59 5.03 -12.67
CA TYR A 419 16.96 4.38 -13.94
C TYR A 419 15.80 4.18 -14.89
N GLN A 420 14.55 4.06 -14.39
CA GLN A 420 13.43 3.60 -15.21
C GLN A 420 13.07 4.56 -16.35
N ALA A 421 13.16 5.87 -16.12
CA ALA A 421 12.89 6.86 -17.15
C ALA A 421 13.89 6.75 -18.34
N CYS A 422 15.14 6.38 -18.08
CA CYS A 422 16.11 6.06 -19.13
C CYS A 422 15.86 4.67 -19.73
N ALA A 423 15.62 3.64 -18.90
CA ALA A 423 15.39 2.28 -19.36
C ALA A 423 14.20 2.17 -20.34
N SER A 424 13.23 3.07 -20.23
CA SER A 424 12.05 3.18 -21.11
C SER A 424 12.21 4.21 -22.24
N ALA A 425 13.34 4.88 -22.39
CA ALA A 425 13.52 6.00 -23.32
C ALA A 425 13.40 5.63 -24.83
N ASN A 426 13.43 4.34 -25.18
CA ASN A 426 13.09 3.86 -26.53
C ASN A 426 11.57 3.84 -26.81
N THR A 427 10.74 4.10 -25.81
CA THR A 427 9.29 4.16 -25.90
C THR A 427 8.84 5.61 -25.78
N THR A 428 7.55 5.88 -25.99
CA THR A 428 6.95 7.20 -25.73
C THR A 428 6.82 7.50 -24.24
N MET A 429 7.16 6.54 -23.36
CA MET A 429 6.95 6.59 -21.92
C MET A 429 8.17 7.10 -21.14
N GLY A 430 9.37 6.97 -21.71
CA GLY A 430 10.61 7.33 -21.03
C GLY A 430 11.15 8.71 -21.41
N LEU A 431 12.18 9.14 -20.69
CA LEU A 431 12.86 10.42 -20.88
C LEU A 431 14.26 10.21 -21.45
N HIS A 432 14.46 10.64 -22.70
CA HIS A 432 15.79 10.61 -23.34
C HIS A 432 16.82 11.44 -22.56
N GLY A 433 16.45 12.63 -22.09
CA GLY A 433 17.34 13.48 -21.28
C GLY A 433 17.81 12.81 -19.99
N ARG A 434 17.01 11.93 -19.39
CA ARG A 434 17.43 11.16 -18.22
C ARG A 434 18.64 10.24 -18.55
N CYS A 435 18.68 9.61 -19.72
CA CYS A 435 19.83 8.83 -20.16
C CYS A 435 21.10 9.71 -20.27
N ILE A 436 20.95 10.90 -20.86
CA ILE A 436 22.05 11.86 -21.01
C ILE A 436 22.55 12.31 -19.63
N ALA A 437 21.64 12.67 -18.70
CA ALA A 437 21.97 13.09 -17.36
C ALA A 437 22.68 11.99 -16.55
N LEU A 438 22.17 10.77 -16.59
CA LEU A 438 22.80 9.60 -15.95
C LEU A 438 24.22 9.33 -16.51
N ARG A 439 24.38 9.43 -17.82
CA ARG A 439 25.71 9.25 -18.46
C ARG A 439 26.69 10.33 -18.04
N ARG A 440 26.26 11.59 -18.00
CA ARG A 440 27.09 12.72 -17.50
C ARG A 440 27.48 12.54 -16.03
N ALA A 441 26.56 12.02 -15.21
CA ALA A 441 26.81 11.70 -13.81
C ALA A 441 27.68 10.44 -13.61
N GLY A 442 28.02 9.70 -14.67
CA GLY A 442 28.79 8.45 -14.58
C GLY A 442 28.03 7.29 -13.96
N LEU A 443 26.69 7.32 -14.01
CA LEU A 443 25.80 6.33 -13.42
C LEU A 443 25.39 5.24 -14.41
N ILE A 444 25.56 5.48 -15.70
CA ILE A 444 25.45 4.50 -16.79
C ILE A 444 26.59 4.65 -17.79
N ASP A 445 26.83 3.59 -18.52
CA ASP A 445 27.75 3.56 -19.66
C ASP A 445 26.99 3.73 -20.99
N GLY A 446 27.72 3.78 -22.09
CA GLY A 446 27.15 3.87 -23.43
C GLY A 446 27.25 5.26 -24.05
N ASN A 447 27.48 5.27 -25.39
CA ASN A 447 27.67 6.49 -26.18
C ASN A 447 26.49 6.78 -27.12
N THR A 448 25.50 5.94 -27.17
CA THR A 448 24.27 6.09 -27.95
C THR A 448 23.06 5.84 -27.06
N LEU A 449 21.89 6.38 -27.43
CA LEU A 449 20.65 6.13 -26.69
C LEU A 449 20.40 4.63 -26.47
N THR A 450 20.53 3.82 -27.52
CA THR A 450 20.35 2.36 -27.44
C THR A 450 21.24 1.70 -26.40
N THR A 451 22.52 2.07 -26.35
CA THR A 451 23.47 1.49 -25.37
C THR A 451 23.25 2.02 -23.96
N GLN A 452 22.81 3.25 -23.80
CA GLN A 452 22.44 3.84 -22.50
C GLN A 452 21.18 3.18 -21.93
N VAL A 453 20.13 2.99 -22.75
CA VAL A 453 18.92 2.27 -22.39
C VAL A 453 19.25 0.83 -21.98
N ALA A 454 20.05 0.13 -22.77
CA ALA A 454 20.45 -1.24 -22.45
C ALA A 454 21.23 -1.32 -21.13
N ASP A 455 22.07 -0.34 -20.82
CA ASP A 455 22.82 -0.31 -19.56
C ASP A 455 21.91 0.00 -18.36
N ALA A 456 20.97 0.92 -18.50
CA ALA A 456 19.97 1.20 -17.48
C ALA A 456 19.10 -0.05 -17.16
N GLN A 457 18.64 -0.76 -18.19
CA GLN A 457 17.92 -2.02 -18.03
C GLN A 457 18.78 -3.11 -17.35
N ARG A 458 20.04 -3.24 -17.76
CA ARG A 458 20.98 -4.17 -17.14
C ARG A 458 21.17 -3.88 -15.64
N LEU A 459 21.27 -2.61 -15.25
CA LEU A 459 21.39 -2.21 -13.85
C LEU A 459 20.16 -2.56 -13.03
N LEU A 460 18.95 -2.37 -13.58
CA LEU A 460 17.70 -2.80 -12.94
C LEU A 460 17.68 -4.32 -12.72
N ASN A 461 18.06 -5.11 -13.74
CA ASN A 461 18.14 -6.57 -13.64
C ASN A 461 19.17 -7.00 -12.57
N LEU A 462 20.37 -6.40 -12.58
CA LEU A 462 21.42 -6.68 -11.58
C LEU A 462 21.01 -6.30 -10.16
N TYR A 463 20.06 -5.38 -10.02
CA TYR A 463 19.51 -5.01 -8.71
C TYR A 463 18.74 -6.14 -8.05
N GLY A 464 18.27 -7.12 -8.82
CA GLY A 464 17.58 -8.33 -8.36
C GLY A 464 16.09 -8.37 -8.75
N THR A 465 15.68 -7.51 -9.70
CA THR A 465 14.33 -7.55 -10.30
C THR A 465 14.31 -8.46 -11.52
N LEU A 466 13.13 -8.93 -11.92
CA LEU A 466 12.98 -9.78 -13.10
C LEU A 466 12.97 -8.93 -14.38
N GLU A 467 13.47 -9.49 -15.47
CA GLU A 467 13.48 -8.81 -16.77
C GLU A 467 12.05 -8.50 -17.26
N THR A 468 11.12 -9.46 -17.09
CA THR A 468 9.70 -9.28 -17.45
C THR A 468 9.06 -8.15 -16.66
N THR A 469 9.36 -8.03 -15.38
CA THR A 469 8.93 -6.92 -14.53
C THR A 469 9.41 -5.57 -15.06
N ASN A 470 10.67 -5.48 -15.53
CA ASN A 470 11.22 -4.23 -16.06
C ASN A 470 10.51 -3.76 -17.33
N VAL A 471 10.00 -4.68 -18.16
CA VAL A 471 9.19 -4.35 -19.34
C VAL A 471 7.84 -3.74 -18.93
N ILE A 472 7.18 -4.33 -17.91
CA ILE A 472 5.91 -3.79 -17.38
C ILE A 472 6.12 -2.44 -16.71
N ALA A 473 7.24 -2.24 -16.03
CA ALA A 473 7.61 -0.99 -15.36
C ALA A 473 7.65 0.23 -16.30
N HIS A 474 7.81 0.05 -17.61
CA HIS A 474 7.72 1.14 -18.60
C HIS A 474 6.34 1.84 -18.54
N ASN A 475 5.27 1.11 -18.31
CA ASN A 475 3.93 1.68 -18.20
C ASN A 475 3.73 2.48 -16.91
N TYR A 476 4.34 2.04 -15.81
CA TYR A 476 4.32 2.78 -14.54
C TYR A 476 5.14 4.06 -14.62
N GLU A 477 6.22 4.08 -15.38
CA GLU A 477 7.00 5.30 -15.62
C GLU A 477 6.19 6.37 -16.33
N ALA A 478 5.32 6.01 -17.26
CA ALA A 478 4.41 6.95 -17.92
C ALA A 478 3.54 7.75 -16.95
N ALA A 479 3.16 7.13 -15.83
CA ALA A 479 2.38 7.76 -14.76
C ALA A 479 3.27 8.32 -13.62
N PHE A 480 4.60 8.28 -13.77
CA PHE A 480 5.58 8.75 -12.76
C PHE A 480 5.41 8.13 -11.37
N VAL A 481 4.96 6.90 -11.34
CA VAL A 481 4.64 6.18 -10.11
C VAL A 481 5.84 6.11 -9.17
N TYR A 482 7.04 5.85 -9.69
CA TYR A 482 8.24 5.69 -8.85
C TYR A 482 8.66 6.98 -8.17
N ALA A 483 8.59 8.13 -8.84
CA ALA A 483 8.90 9.43 -8.24
C ALA A 483 7.89 9.79 -7.13
N SER A 484 6.60 9.64 -7.41
CA SER A 484 5.53 9.89 -6.43
C SER A 484 5.63 8.96 -5.22
N LEU A 485 5.80 7.65 -5.43
CA LEU A 485 5.94 6.69 -4.34
C LEU A 485 7.18 6.96 -3.49
N ALA A 486 8.33 7.22 -4.11
CA ALA A 486 9.56 7.51 -3.39
C ALA A 486 9.41 8.75 -2.49
N ASN A 487 8.74 9.80 -2.99
CA ASN A 487 8.49 11.00 -2.21
C ASN A 487 7.51 10.77 -1.06
N VAL A 488 6.36 10.11 -1.32
CA VAL A 488 5.35 9.80 -0.30
C VAL A 488 5.96 8.96 0.83
N TYR A 489 6.66 7.88 0.50
CA TYR A 489 7.27 7.01 1.51
C TYR A 489 8.37 7.72 2.31
N ALA A 490 9.23 8.51 1.65
CA ALA A 490 10.28 9.25 2.35
C ALA A 490 9.69 10.24 3.37
N ASN A 491 8.65 10.98 2.96
CA ASN A 491 7.95 11.90 3.85
C ASN A 491 7.28 11.18 5.02
N ALA A 492 6.56 10.10 4.78
CA ALA A 492 5.87 9.32 5.80
C ALA A 492 6.85 8.70 6.81
N TYR A 493 7.89 7.99 6.35
CA TYR A 493 8.87 7.34 7.21
C TYR A 493 9.64 8.35 8.07
N GLY A 494 10.06 9.47 7.46
CA GLY A 494 10.74 10.55 8.15
C GLY A 494 9.82 11.47 8.95
N ARG A 495 8.50 11.31 8.87
CA ARG A 495 7.49 12.19 9.50
C ARG A 495 7.71 13.66 9.16
N PHE A 496 7.97 13.94 7.88
CA PHE A 496 8.20 15.28 7.42
C PHE A 496 6.88 16.06 7.26
N SER A 497 6.94 17.35 7.51
CA SER A 497 5.86 18.29 7.20
C SER A 497 5.91 18.68 5.73
N VAL A 498 4.79 19.18 5.20
CA VAL A 498 4.76 19.81 3.87
C VAL A 498 5.78 20.95 3.74
N VAL A 499 6.06 21.67 4.83
CA VAL A 499 6.99 22.81 4.82
C VAL A 499 8.47 22.41 4.74
N ASP A 500 8.79 21.12 4.96
CA ASP A 500 10.17 20.62 4.91
C ASP A 500 10.70 20.51 3.47
N ASN A 501 9.85 20.56 2.46
CA ASN A 501 10.22 20.42 1.04
C ASN A 501 11.26 19.32 0.82
N LEU A 502 10.97 18.12 1.31
CA LEU A 502 11.94 17.03 1.33
C LEU A 502 12.50 16.74 -0.07
N CYS A 503 13.82 16.80 -0.21
CA CYS A 503 14.52 16.67 -1.49
C CYS A 503 14.13 17.73 -2.54
N GLY A 504 13.67 18.91 -2.11
CA GLY A 504 13.22 19.97 -2.98
C GLY A 504 11.80 19.79 -3.54
N TYR A 505 11.05 18.79 -3.06
CA TYR A 505 9.73 18.48 -3.60
C TYR A 505 8.56 19.04 -2.77
N SER A 506 7.50 19.42 -3.47
CA SER A 506 6.18 19.74 -2.95
C SER A 506 5.10 19.25 -3.92
N TYR A 507 3.82 19.52 -3.63
CA TYR A 507 2.69 19.16 -4.50
C TYR A 507 1.83 20.38 -4.81
N ALA A 508 1.36 20.50 -6.06
CA ALA A 508 0.45 21.53 -6.54
C ALA A 508 -0.28 21.07 -7.81
N GLY A 509 -1.26 21.82 -8.29
CA GLY A 509 -1.62 21.79 -9.70
C GLY A 509 -0.50 22.38 -10.57
N SER A 510 -0.50 22.11 -11.87
CA SER A 510 0.44 22.77 -12.79
C SER A 510 -0.22 23.19 -14.10
N GLU A 511 0.27 24.28 -14.68
CA GLU A 511 -0.11 24.74 -16.01
C GLU A 511 0.60 23.92 -17.11
N GLY A 512 0.23 24.15 -18.37
CA GLY A 512 0.81 23.44 -19.51
C GLY A 512 2.32 23.65 -19.71
N ASP A 513 2.91 24.70 -19.15
CA ASP A 513 4.35 24.97 -19.14
C ASP A 513 5.06 24.35 -17.92
N GLY A 514 4.32 23.76 -17.01
CA GLY A 514 4.81 23.15 -15.79
C GLY A 514 4.87 24.06 -14.58
N SER A 515 4.50 25.35 -14.69
CA SER A 515 4.45 26.26 -13.55
C SER A 515 3.37 25.83 -12.56
N PRO A 516 3.60 25.96 -11.23
CA PRO A 516 2.60 25.63 -10.22
C PRO A 516 1.36 26.50 -10.32
N SER A 517 0.18 25.90 -10.16
CA SER A 517 -1.10 26.60 -10.17
C SER A 517 -2.04 26.11 -9.08
N ALA A 518 -3.03 26.94 -8.74
CA ALA A 518 -4.10 26.56 -7.83
C ALA A 518 -4.99 25.51 -8.48
N LYS A 519 -5.38 24.51 -7.72
CA LYS A 519 -6.41 23.56 -8.16
C LYS A 519 -7.80 24.15 -8.01
N SER A 520 -8.68 23.85 -8.96
CA SER A 520 -10.12 24.12 -8.80
C SER A 520 -10.72 23.22 -7.70
N LEU A 521 -11.91 23.56 -7.23
CA LEU A 521 -12.62 22.68 -6.27
C LEU A 521 -12.98 21.33 -6.89
N SER A 522 -13.26 21.30 -8.20
CA SER A 522 -13.46 20.07 -8.97
C SER A 522 -12.22 19.18 -8.94
N ASP A 523 -11.04 19.75 -9.23
CA ASP A 523 -9.78 18.99 -9.20
C ASP A 523 -9.42 18.47 -7.78
N LEU A 524 -9.79 19.23 -6.74
CA LEU A 524 -9.62 18.79 -5.34
C LEU A 524 -10.59 17.67 -4.96
N ALA A 525 -11.78 17.62 -5.57
CA ALA A 525 -12.70 16.49 -5.43
C ALA A 525 -12.14 15.25 -6.12
N ASP A 526 -11.50 15.39 -7.28
CA ASP A 526 -10.86 14.31 -8.00
C ASP A 526 -9.70 13.68 -7.21
N ASP A 527 -8.97 14.46 -6.41
CA ASP A 527 -7.96 13.91 -5.50
C ASP A 527 -8.56 12.90 -4.51
N TYR A 528 -9.72 13.22 -3.91
CA TYR A 528 -10.40 12.32 -2.99
C TYR A 528 -10.99 11.09 -3.70
N GLN A 529 -11.45 11.24 -4.92
CA GLN A 529 -12.07 10.19 -5.73
C GLN A 529 -11.04 9.28 -6.42
N SER A 530 -9.73 9.56 -6.31
CA SER A 530 -8.68 8.86 -7.03
C SER A 530 -8.68 7.35 -6.76
N GLY A 531 -8.77 6.56 -7.82
CA GLY A 531 -8.78 5.11 -7.75
C GLY A 531 -7.41 4.46 -7.62
N ASN A 532 -6.32 5.15 -7.94
CA ASN A 532 -4.98 4.56 -7.86
C ASN A 532 -4.17 5.04 -6.64
N GLY A 533 -4.68 6.01 -5.88
CA GLY A 533 -4.07 6.47 -4.64
C GLY A 533 -2.75 7.21 -4.79
N LEU A 534 -2.41 7.69 -5.99
CA LEU A 534 -1.23 8.50 -6.26
C LEU A 534 -1.63 9.93 -6.60
N PRO A 535 -0.91 10.96 -6.10
CA PRO A 535 -1.26 12.35 -6.31
C PRO A 535 -1.40 12.71 -7.79
N ASN A 536 -0.46 12.32 -8.61
CA ASN A 536 -0.41 12.63 -10.04
C ASN A 536 -1.47 11.94 -10.90
N SER A 537 -2.33 11.12 -10.33
CA SER A 537 -3.48 10.53 -11.02
C SER A 537 -4.72 11.41 -11.05
N SER A 538 -4.75 12.44 -10.24
CA SER A 538 -5.87 13.37 -10.07
C SER A 538 -5.51 14.83 -10.44
N GLY A 539 -4.40 15.02 -11.18
CA GLY A 539 -3.92 16.34 -11.58
C GLY A 539 -3.20 17.09 -10.44
N THR A 540 -2.76 16.39 -9.41
CA THR A 540 -1.86 16.93 -8.40
C THR A 540 -0.43 16.52 -8.75
N ASP A 541 0.37 17.45 -9.19
CA ASP A 541 1.71 17.21 -9.67
C ASP A 541 2.78 17.32 -8.59
N LEU A 542 3.86 16.56 -8.76
CA LEU A 542 5.08 16.70 -7.97
C LEU A 542 5.87 17.89 -8.51
N ILE A 543 6.10 18.88 -7.67
CA ILE A 543 6.78 20.15 -8.01
C ILE A 543 8.22 20.08 -7.51
N ASN A 544 9.17 20.30 -8.41
CA ASN A 544 10.55 20.57 -8.08
C ASN A 544 10.71 22.05 -7.71
N ASN A 545 10.81 22.37 -6.43
CA ASN A 545 10.99 23.74 -5.91
C ASN A 545 12.39 24.32 -6.17
N GLU A 546 13.37 23.48 -6.56
CA GLU A 546 14.73 23.88 -6.89
C GLU A 546 14.93 24.02 -8.42
N GLY A 547 13.84 23.96 -9.19
CA GLY A 547 13.88 24.19 -10.63
C GLY A 547 14.24 25.64 -11.00
N ASN A 548 14.34 25.92 -12.29
CA ASN A 548 14.82 27.21 -12.80
C ASN A 548 13.83 28.37 -12.61
N GLU A 549 12.61 28.11 -12.12
CA GLU A 549 11.57 29.10 -11.87
C GLU A 549 11.51 29.47 -10.38
N GLU A 550 11.22 30.72 -10.04
CA GLU A 550 11.17 31.20 -8.65
C GLU A 550 10.15 30.44 -7.79
N GLU A 551 9.04 29.96 -8.38
CA GLU A 551 7.98 29.22 -7.70
C GLU A 551 8.10 27.70 -7.83
N GLY A 552 9.13 27.19 -8.52
CA GLY A 552 9.32 25.78 -8.85
C GLY A 552 8.70 25.40 -10.20
N ILE A 553 8.84 24.14 -10.58
CA ILE A 553 8.31 23.59 -11.84
C ILE A 553 7.86 22.14 -11.63
N ASN A 554 6.83 21.69 -12.35
CA ASN A 554 6.50 20.27 -12.41
C ASN A 554 7.79 19.46 -12.71
N PHE A 555 8.11 18.46 -11.87
CA PHE A 555 9.38 17.75 -11.98
C PHE A 555 9.62 17.12 -13.36
N ARG A 556 8.55 16.78 -14.08
CA ARG A 556 8.61 16.25 -15.45
C ARG A 556 9.21 17.26 -16.43
N ASN A 557 8.98 18.56 -16.18
CA ASN A 557 9.46 19.67 -16.97
C ASN A 557 10.84 20.15 -16.50
N SER A 558 11.41 19.52 -15.47
CA SER A 558 12.77 19.84 -14.99
C SER A 558 13.81 19.56 -16.04
N VAL A 559 14.69 20.53 -16.25
CA VAL A 559 15.83 20.42 -17.17
C VAL A 559 17.14 20.46 -16.38
N ASP A 560 18.16 19.76 -16.89
CA ASP A 560 19.51 19.86 -16.34
C ASP A 560 20.16 21.23 -16.69
N ALA A 561 21.36 21.49 -16.17
CA ALA A 561 22.12 22.70 -16.41
C ALA A 561 22.44 22.96 -17.91
N ASN A 562 22.21 22.01 -18.79
CA ASN A 562 22.42 22.09 -20.24
C ASN A 562 21.07 22.22 -21.01
N GLY A 563 19.93 22.31 -20.31
CA GLY A 563 18.61 22.42 -20.89
C GLY A 563 17.99 21.10 -21.37
N GLU A 564 18.55 19.93 -20.96
CA GLU A 564 17.98 18.64 -21.29
C GLU A 564 16.83 18.30 -20.34
N LEU A 565 15.65 17.98 -20.88
CA LEU A 565 14.48 17.53 -20.12
C LEU A 565 14.78 16.15 -19.50
N GLU A 566 14.96 16.07 -18.18
CA GLU A 566 15.46 14.86 -17.53
C GLU A 566 14.66 14.40 -16.29
N GLY A 567 13.63 15.14 -15.91
CA GLY A 567 12.71 14.75 -14.82
C GLY A 567 13.36 14.76 -13.43
N ASP A 568 14.21 15.75 -13.13
CA ASP A 568 14.86 16.00 -11.83
C ASP A 568 15.67 14.82 -11.27
N LEU A 569 16.78 14.51 -11.91
CA LEU A 569 17.74 13.52 -11.41
C LEU A 569 18.30 13.91 -10.02
N LYS A 570 18.46 15.21 -9.75
CA LYS A 570 18.97 15.70 -8.45
C LYS A 570 18.06 15.31 -7.31
N GLY A 571 16.75 15.55 -7.43
CA GLY A 571 15.76 15.15 -6.44
C GLY A 571 15.66 13.63 -6.32
N ALA A 572 15.70 12.89 -7.44
CA ALA A 572 15.74 11.43 -7.43
C ALA A 572 16.95 10.86 -6.68
N LEU A 573 18.14 11.45 -6.87
CA LEU A 573 19.36 11.08 -6.13
C LEU A 573 19.26 11.44 -4.64
N CYS A 574 18.64 12.56 -4.29
CA CYS A 574 18.38 12.91 -2.89
C CYS A 574 17.48 11.85 -2.21
N LEU A 575 16.36 11.45 -2.84
CA LEU A 575 15.49 10.39 -2.32
C LEU A 575 16.26 9.05 -2.18
N ARG A 576 17.15 8.75 -3.14
CA ARG A 576 18.02 7.57 -3.05
C ARG A 576 18.98 7.61 -1.87
N GLN A 577 19.55 8.77 -1.56
CA GLN A 577 20.41 8.96 -0.39
C GLN A 577 19.69 8.67 0.93
N LEU A 578 18.40 8.94 1.01
CA LEU A 578 17.58 8.60 2.18
C LEU A 578 17.38 7.08 2.36
N ALA A 579 17.53 6.30 1.30
CA ALA A 579 17.52 4.83 1.37
C ALA A 579 18.90 4.24 1.70
N THR A 580 19.99 4.87 1.23
CA THR A 580 21.34 4.27 1.27
C THR A 580 22.27 4.85 2.32
N GLY A 581 22.04 6.08 2.78
CA GLY A 581 22.92 6.81 3.71
C GLY A 581 24.22 7.31 3.09
N THR A 582 24.35 7.25 1.75
CA THR A 582 25.59 7.60 1.05
C THR A 582 25.34 8.50 -0.14
N SER A 583 26.32 9.33 -0.48
CA SER A 583 26.34 10.15 -1.68
C SER A 583 27.35 9.60 -2.71
N GLY A 584 27.11 9.89 -3.99
CA GLY A 584 28.06 9.61 -5.07
C GLY A 584 28.04 8.19 -5.65
N THR A 585 27.38 7.23 -5.01
CA THR A 585 27.16 5.88 -5.55
C THR A 585 25.77 5.35 -5.18
N LEU A 586 25.25 4.42 -5.97
CA LEU A 586 23.90 3.89 -5.79
C LEU A 586 23.85 2.61 -4.95
N ASN A 587 25.00 2.09 -4.50
CA ASN A 587 25.16 0.75 -3.93
C ASN A 587 25.71 0.76 -2.49
N ASN A 588 25.41 1.73 -1.66
CA ASN A 588 25.88 1.86 -0.27
C ASN A 588 27.41 1.90 -0.10
N THR A 589 28.17 2.07 -1.18
CA THR A 589 29.64 2.15 -1.19
C THR A 589 30.16 3.58 -1.36
N GLY A 590 29.25 4.55 -1.36
CA GLY A 590 29.56 5.97 -1.50
C GLY A 590 30.10 6.62 -0.23
N ILE A 591 30.29 7.93 -0.28
CA ILE A 591 30.70 8.73 0.87
C ILE A 591 29.51 8.84 1.83
N PRO A 592 29.66 8.50 3.13
CA PRO A 592 28.59 8.67 4.12
C PRO A 592 28.05 10.10 4.16
N LEU A 593 26.75 10.23 4.33
CA LEU A 593 26.10 11.53 4.49
C LEU A 593 26.54 12.20 5.80
N THR A 594 26.60 13.51 5.81
CA THR A 594 26.95 14.33 6.99
C THR A 594 25.95 15.47 7.18
N GLY A 595 25.95 16.08 8.37
CA GLY A 595 25.09 17.24 8.66
C GLY A 595 23.60 16.92 8.50
N GLU A 596 22.86 17.86 7.93
CA GLU A 596 21.41 17.76 7.75
C GLU A 596 20.98 16.56 6.89
N ALA A 597 21.70 16.27 5.80
CA ALA A 597 21.41 15.10 4.97
C ALA A 597 21.49 13.79 5.76
N SER A 598 22.47 13.66 6.66
CA SER A 598 22.57 12.51 7.56
C SER A 598 21.42 12.47 8.56
N ALA A 599 21.00 13.61 9.10
CA ALA A 599 19.88 13.68 10.03
C ALA A 599 18.55 13.28 9.36
N ARG A 600 18.31 13.75 8.13
CA ARG A 600 17.14 13.34 7.32
C ARG A 600 17.16 11.84 7.02
N TYR A 601 18.31 11.30 6.64
CA TYR A 601 18.50 9.86 6.44
C TYR A 601 18.15 9.08 7.72
N GLN A 602 18.68 9.46 8.88
CA GLN A 602 18.39 8.78 10.15
C GLN A 602 16.88 8.78 10.46
N ARG A 603 16.20 9.93 10.29
CA ARG A 603 14.74 10.01 10.49
C ARG A 603 13.98 9.00 9.62
N VAL A 604 14.37 8.87 8.34
CA VAL A 604 13.75 7.90 7.42
C VAL A 604 14.06 6.46 7.84
N GLN A 605 15.30 6.16 8.22
CA GLN A 605 15.68 4.81 8.66
C GLN A 605 15.00 4.42 9.98
N ASP A 606 14.85 5.34 10.94
CA ASP A 606 14.11 5.11 12.19
C ASP A 606 12.63 4.77 11.91
N GLY A 607 12.05 5.39 10.87
CA GLY A 607 10.71 5.03 10.40
C GLY A 607 10.66 3.65 9.74
N ILE A 608 11.65 3.32 8.93
CA ILE A 608 11.76 2.01 8.27
C ILE A 608 11.93 0.88 9.30
N LEU A 609 12.65 1.10 10.38
CA LEU A 609 12.79 0.10 11.44
C LEU A 609 11.45 -0.29 12.10
N GLN A 610 10.44 0.57 12.04
CA GLN A 610 9.13 0.34 12.66
C GLN A 610 8.18 -0.50 11.79
N ILE A 611 8.47 -0.63 10.49
CA ILE A 611 7.55 -1.26 9.54
C ILE A 611 7.86 -2.72 9.23
N PHE A 612 8.94 -3.25 9.76
CA PHE A 612 9.38 -4.60 9.43
C PHE A 612 8.42 -5.68 9.90
N ALA A 613 8.05 -6.55 8.96
CA ALA A 613 7.23 -7.71 9.22
C ALA A 613 8.05 -8.85 9.82
N SER A 614 7.52 -9.49 10.84
CA SER A 614 8.19 -10.56 11.59
C SER A 614 8.10 -11.94 10.94
N GLY A 615 7.17 -12.13 10.01
CA GLY A 615 6.84 -13.43 9.44
C GLY A 615 6.04 -14.33 10.39
N ASN A 616 5.63 -13.85 11.57
CA ASN A 616 4.92 -14.64 12.56
C ASN A 616 3.40 -14.62 12.35
N LEU A 617 2.88 -15.49 11.52
CA LEU A 617 1.46 -15.66 11.22
C LEU A 617 0.71 -16.49 12.28
N ARG A 618 1.25 -16.68 13.47
CA ARG A 618 0.63 -17.35 14.63
C ARG A 618 0.06 -18.74 14.33
N GLY A 619 0.57 -19.42 13.28
CA GLY A 619 0.07 -20.72 12.83
C GLY A 619 -1.30 -20.68 12.16
N LYS A 620 -1.84 -19.50 11.85
CA LYS A 620 -3.11 -19.34 11.14
C LYS A 620 -2.95 -19.57 9.63
N PRO A 621 -3.97 -20.11 8.95
CA PRO A 621 -3.96 -20.31 7.51
C PRO A 621 -3.81 -18.99 6.77
N THR A 622 -2.92 -18.96 5.80
CA THR A 622 -2.61 -17.76 5.03
C THR A 622 -2.33 -18.10 3.58
N ILE A 623 -2.92 -17.37 2.63
CA ILE A 623 -2.64 -17.51 1.19
C ILE A 623 -2.13 -16.16 0.66
N ILE A 624 -0.96 -16.17 0.02
CA ILE A 624 -0.42 -15.06 -0.73
C ILE A 624 -0.51 -15.40 -2.22
N VAL A 625 -1.20 -14.57 -3.00
CA VAL A 625 -1.25 -14.62 -4.46
C VAL A 625 -0.38 -13.51 -5.01
N GLN A 626 0.56 -13.81 -5.90
CA GLN A 626 1.53 -12.84 -6.39
C GLN A 626 1.67 -12.89 -7.91
N GLY A 627 1.53 -11.75 -8.57
CA GLY A 627 1.89 -11.63 -9.98
C GLY A 627 3.41 -11.70 -10.16
N ARG A 628 3.90 -12.58 -11.04
CA ARG A 628 5.35 -12.72 -11.30
C ARG A 628 5.95 -11.43 -11.88
N ASP A 629 5.20 -10.74 -12.73
CA ASP A 629 5.67 -9.56 -13.43
C ASP A 629 5.33 -8.25 -12.70
N ASP A 630 5.06 -8.35 -11.38
CA ASP A 630 4.71 -7.21 -10.53
C ASP A 630 5.81 -6.14 -10.53
N ALA A 631 5.49 -4.98 -11.05
CA ALA A 631 6.41 -3.86 -11.21
C ALA A 631 6.41 -2.87 -10.02
N LEU A 632 5.63 -3.13 -8.98
CA LEU A 632 5.60 -2.34 -7.73
C LEU A 632 6.07 -3.16 -6.53
N ALA A 633 5.40 -4.29 -6.24
CA ALA A 633 5.81 -5.24 -5.20
C ALA A 633 6.69 -6.34 -5.80
N HIS A 634 7.89 -5.98 -6.24
CA HIS A 634 8.81 -6.91 -6.89
C HIS A 634 8.98 -8.20 -6.07
N VAL A 635 8.71 -9.34 -6.69
CA VAL A 635 8.57 -10.64 -6.03
C VAL A 635 9.73 -11.00 -5.08
N ASN A 636 10.98 -10.73 -5.49
CA ASN A 636 12.18 -11.07 -4.71
C ASN A 636 12.35 -10.22 -3.44
N PHE A 637 11.73 -9.05 -3.35
CA PHE A 637 11.89 -8.12 -2.23
C PHE A 637 10.67 -8.07 -1.32
N SER A 638 9.55 -8.64 -1.74
CA SER A 638 8.29 -8.66 -1.02
C SER A 638 7.81 -10.09 -0.77
N ALA A 639 6.94 -10.64 -1.59
CA ALA A 639 6.25 -11.91 -1.30
C ALA A 639 7.19 -13.11 -1.16
N ARG A 640 8.18 -13.30 -2.05
CA ARG A 640 9.15 -14.40 -1.94
C ARG A 640 10.03 -14.25 -0.69
N ALA A 641 10.44 -13.03 -0.38
CA ALA A 641 11.22 -12.74 0.82
C ALA A 641 10.40 -12.99 2.09
N TYR A 642 9.13 -12.57 2.12
CA TYR A 642 8.24 -12.80 3.27
C TYR A 642 7.93 -14.29 3.46
N TYR A 643 7.62 -15.00 2.37
CA TYR A 643 7.44 -16.46 2.40
C TYR A 643 8.68 -17.17 2.95
N SER A 644 9.86 -16.80 2.46
CA SER A 644 11.14 -17.35 2.91
C SER A 644 11.37 -17.08 4.40
N LEU A 645 11.13 -15.86 4.87
CA LEU A 645 11.23 -15.50 6.28
C LEU A 645 10.29 -16.35 7.16
N ASN A 646 9.03 -16.51 6.75
CA ASN A 646 8.06 -17.32 7.49
C ASN A 646 8.50 -18.79 7.54
N LYS A 647 8.86 -19.40 6.41
CA LYS A 647 9.25 -20.83 6.34
C LYS A 647 10.54 -21.10 7.10
N SER A 648 11.55 -20.23 7.07
CA SER A 648 12.80 -20.39 7.82
C SER A 648 12.61 -20.26 9.33
N THR A 649 11.61 -19.49 9.79
CA THR A 649 11.48 -19.15 11.21
C THR A 649 10.35 -19.85 11.93
N LYS A 650 9.36 -20.41 11.21
CA LYS A 650 8.12 -20.95 11.76
C LYS A 650 7.84 -22.41 11.32
N SER A 651 8.08 -23.35 12.21
CA SER A 651 7.85 -24.78 11.96
C SER A 651 6.37 -25.17 11.80
N ASN A 652 5.44 -24.34 12.35
CA ASN A 652 3.99 -24.56 12.27
C ASN A 652 3.33 -23.72 11.18
N SER A 653 4.08 -23.28 10.18
CA SER A 653 3.58 -22.43 9.11
C SER A 653 2.50 -23.10 8.26
N GLN A 654 1.34 -22.43 8.15
CA GLN A 654 0.27 -22.75 7.21
C GLN A 654 0.21 -21.74 6.07
N LEU A 655 1.35 -21.10 5.74
CA LEU A 655 1.47 -20.15 4.65
C LEU A 655 1.59 -20.87 3.32
N VAL A 656 0.69 -20.53 2.41
CA VAL A 656 0.67 -20.94 1.00
C VAL A 656 1.10 -19.75 0.14
N TYR A 657 1.94 -19.99 -0.87
CA TYR A 657 2.38 -18.99 -1.83
C TYR A 657 2.02 -19.42 -3.25
N ILE A 658 1.20 -18.63 -3.91
CA ILE A 658 0.73 -18.86 -5.28
C ILE A 658 1.31 -17.77 -6.17
N GLU A 659 2.18 -18.13 -7.09
CA GLU A 659 2.78 -17.19 -8.03
C GLU A 659 2.16 -17.36 -9.42
N VAL A 660 1.60 -16.28 -9.94
CA VAL A 660 0.89 -16.28 -11.22
C VAL A 660 1.78 -15.66 -12.29
N LYS A 661 2.13 -16.45 -13.32
CA LYS A 661 2.89 -15.96 -14.48
C LYS A 661 2.05 -14.96 -15.28
N ASN A 662 2.71 -14.03 -15.94
CA ASN A 662 2.07 -13.01 -16.78
C ASN A 662 0.98 -12.22 -16.03
N ALA A 663 1.13 -12.00 -14.74
CA ALA A 663 0.27 -11.15 -13.93
C ALA A 663 1.07 -10.03 -13.31
N ASN A 664 0.47 -8.84 -13.28
CA ASN A 664 1.04 -7.61 -12.75
C ASN A 664 0.42 -7.25 -11.39
N HIS A 665 0.66 -6.03 -10.90
CA HIS A 665 0.20 -5.54 -9.61
C HIS A 665 -1.30 -5.17 -9.60
N PHE A 666 -1.73 -4.34 -10.55
CA PHE A 666 -3.11 -3.88 -10.72
C PHE A 666 -3.64 -4.24 -12.11
N ASP A 667 -4.75 -4.95 -12.16
CA ASP A 667 -5.34 -5.39 -13.44
C ASP A 667 -5.92 -4.24 -14.24
N GLY A 668 -6.35 -3.15 -13.60
CA GLY A 668 -6.82 -1.94 -14.29
C GLY A 668 -5.79 -1.34 -15.25
N LEU A 669 -4.51 -1.47 -14.94
CA LEU A 669 -3.42 -1.01 -15.81
C LEU A 669 -3.33 -1.81 -17.11
N ASN A 670 -3.74 -3.08 -17.11
CA ASN A 670 -3.78 -3.91 -18.31
C ASN A 670 -4.74 -3.33 -19.33
N GLN A 671 -5.89 -2.82 -18.87
CA GLN A 671 -6.86 -2.13 -19.71
C GLN A 671 -6.36 -0.73 -20.11
N GLN A 672 -5.87 0.06 -19.15
CA GLN A 672 -5.44 1.44 -19.36
C GLN A 672 -4.33 1.56 -20.41
N TYR A 673 -3.34 0.67 -20.37
CA TYR A 673 -2.20 0.66 -21.30
C TYR A 673 -2.31 -0.39 -22.40
N ASN A 674 -3.49 -1.05 -22.55
CA ASN A 674 -3.75 -2.10 -23.53
C ASN A 674 -2.70 -3.23 -23.50
N ILE A 675 -2.34 -3.68 -22.30
CA ILE A 675 -1.35 -4.74 -22.09
C ILE A 675 -2.04 -6.09 -22.24
N ASN A 676 -1.96 -6.67 -23.44
CA ASN A 676 -2.62 -7.95 -23.75
C ASN A 676 -1.77 -9.18 -23.38
N THR A 677 -0.54 -8.97 -22.92
CA THR A 677 0.38 -10.01 -22.43
C THR A 677 0.23 -10.31 -20.95
N GLN A 678 -0.63 -9.58 -20.25
CA GLN A 678 -0.91 -9.76 -18.83
C GLN A 678 -2.32 -10.35 -18.65
N ILE A 679 -2.48 -11.10 -17.57
CA ILE A 679 -3.73 -11.71 -17.16
C ILE A 679 -4.22 -11.09 -15.84
N PRO A 680 -5.52 -11.19 -15.50
CA PRO A 680 -6.03 -10.61 -14.28
C PRO A 680 -5.59 -11.41 -13.02
N LEU A 681 -4.85 -10.75 -12.13
CA LEU A 681 -4.48 -11.29 -10.82
C LEU A 681 -5.69 -11.42 -9.89
N TYR A 682 -6.67 -10.52 -10.06
CA TYR A 682 -7.89 -10.49 -9.25
C TYR A 682 -8.71 -11.79 -9.35
N TYR A 683 -8.72 -12.46 -10.50
CA TYR A 683 -9.34 -13.78 -10.65
C TYR A 683 -8.79 -14.80 -9.64
N TYR A 684 -7.47 -14.81 -9.44
CA TYR A 684 -6.82 -15.72 -8.50
C TYR A 684 -6.97 -15.29 -7.04
N LEU A 685 -7.11 -13.99 -6.78
CA LEU A 685 -7.46 -13.50 -5.45
C LEU A 685 -8.85 -14.03 -5.03
N ASN A 686 -9.84 -14.00 -5.92
CA ASN A 686 -11.18 -14.54 -5.66
C ASN A 686 -11.14 -16.05 -5.40
N GLN A 687 -10.42 -16.82 -6.22
CA GLN A 687 -10.27 -18.26 -5.98
C GLN A 687 -9.58 -18.55 -4.63
N ALA A 688 -8.57 -17.77 -4.26
CA ALA A 688 -7.88 -17.92 -2.98
C ALA A 688 -8.82 -17.61 -1.79
N LEU A 689 -9.72 -16.62 -1.93
CA LEU A 689 -10.76 -16.33 -0.94
C LEU A 689 -11.75 -17.48 -0.82
N ASP A 690 -12.21 -18.05 -1.94
CA ASP A 690 -13.08 -19.24 -1.93
C ASP A 690 -12.40 -20.42 -1.25
N ARG A 691 -11.12 -20.71 -1.55
CA ARG A 691 -10.34 -21.78 -0.91
C ARG A 691 -10.16 -21.56 0.60
N MET A 692 -9.88 -20.31 1.00
CA MET A 692 -9.74 -19.97 2.42
C MET A 692 -11.06 -20.12 3.17
N TYR A 693 -12.16 -19.61 2.61
CA TYR A 693 -13.49 -19.72 3.22
C TYR A 693 -13.91 -21.18 3.38
N ASP A 694 -13.69 -22.01 2.34
CA ASP A 694 -13.99 -23.43 2.37
C ASP A 694 -13.11 -24.19 3.40
N HIS A 695 -11.83 -23.82 3.49
CA HIS A 695 -10.93 -24.37 4.51
C HIS A 695 -11.43 -24.07 5.93
N LEU A 696 -11.76 -22.82 6.22
CA LEU A 696 -12.16 -22.37 7.55
C LEU A 696 -13.55 -22.87 7.94
N LYS A 697 -14.48 -22.98 6.98
CA LYS A 697 -15.86 -23.39 7.23
C LYS A 697 -16.06 -24.90 7.20
N ASN A 698 -15.45 -25.58 6.24
CA ASN A 698 -15.68 -27.01 5.96
C ASN A 698 -14.48 -27.91 6.27
N GLY A 699 -13.33 -27.35 6.61
CA GLY A 699 -12.09 -28.10 6.90
C GLY A 699 -11.43 -28.70 5.66
N THR A 700 -11.71 -28.19 4.45
CA THR A 700 -11.02 -28.62 3.23
C THR A 700 -9.53 -28.28 3.30
N SER A 701 -8.69 -29.04 2.62
CA SER A 701 -7.25 -28.76 2.59
C SER A 701 -6.95 -27.45 1.89
N LEU A 702 -5.99 -26.67 2.41
CA LEU A 702 -5.43 -25.54 1.69
C LEU A 702 -4.71 -26.02 0.40
N PRO A 703 -4.65 -25.16 -0.65
CA PRO A 703 -3.86 -25.47 -1.85
C PRO A 703 -2.37 -25.62 -1.51
N VAL A 704 -1.62 -26.29 -2.39
CA VAL A 704 -0.16 -26.32 -2.28
C VAL A 704 0.46 -25.00 -2.75
N SER A 705 1.67 -24.67 -2.29
CA SER A 705 2.41 -23.53 -2.84
C SER A 705 2.83 -23.84 -4.27
N GLN A 706 2.47 -22.97 -5.24
CA GLN A 706 2.52 -23.31 -6.66
C GLN A 706 2.76 -22.13 -7.58
N VAL A 707 3.28 -22.39 -8.76
CA VAL A 707 3.28 -21.47 -9.90
C VAL A 707 2.10 -21.83 -10.82
N ILE A 708 1.31 -20.85 -11.21
CA ILE A 708 0.24 -20.99 -12.19
C ILE A 708 0.80 -20.60 -13.57
N PRO A 709 0.88 -21.55 -14.53
CA PRO A 709 1.48 -21.34 -15.85
C PRO A 709 0.47 -20.77 -16.85
N THR A 710 0.12 -19.52 -16.73
CA THR A 710 -0.85 -18.84 -17.58
C THR A 710 -0.34 -18.63 -19.01
N VAL A 711 -1.25 -18.59 -20.00
CA VAL A 711 -0.93 -18.35 -21.41
C VAL A 711 -1.77 -17.19 -21.97
N PRO A 712 -1.29 -15.94 -21.97
CA PRO A 712 -2.08 -14.73 -22.29
C PRO A 712 -2.78 -14.73 -23.66
N THR A 713 -2.23 -15.46 -24.64
CA THR A 713 -2.74 -15.50 -26.03
C THR A 713 -3.73 -16.64 -26.31
N ALA A 714 -3.99 -17.52 -25.34
CA ALA A 714 -4.91 -18.64 -25.47
C ALA A 714 -6.38 -18.20 -25.32
N SER A 715 -7.32 -19.15 -25.48
CA SER A 715 -8.72 -18.93 -25.10
C SER A 715 -8.85 -18.55 -23.64
N LEU A 716 -9.96 -17.92 -23.24
CA LEU A 716 -10.12 -17.47 -21.86
C LEU A 716 -9.96 -18.62 -20.84
N GLU A 717 -10.49 -19.79 -21.15
CA GLU A 717 -10.42 -21.00 -20.31
C GLU A 717 -8.99 -21.55 -20.19
N GLU A 718 -8.27 -21.66 -21.30
CA GLU A 718 -6.87 -22.14 -21.31
C GLU A 718 -5.89 -21.09 -20.77
N ARG A 719 -6.26 -19.81 -20.86
CA ARG A 719 -5.47 -18.67 -20.40
C ARG A 719 -5.39 -18.58 -18.87
N LEU A 720 -6.44 -19.02 -18.18
CA LEU A 720 -6.64 -18.87 -16.74
C LEU A 720 -6.85 -20.23 -16.06
N PRO A 721 -5.84 -21.13 -16.02
CA PRO A 721 -5.96 -22.39 -15.28
C PRO A 721 -6.25 -22.11 -13.80
N GLU A 722 -7.10 -22.93 -13.19
CA GLU A 722 -7.47 -22.78 -11.78
C GLU A 722 -6.32 -23.10 -10.84
N ILE A 723 -6.41 -22.60 -9.60
CA ILE A 723 -5.55 -23.03 -8.49
C ILE A 723 -5.74 -24.53 -8.28
N ASP A 724 -4.64 -25.27 -8.08
CA ASP A 724 -4.59 -26.74 -7.97
C ASP A 724 -5.00 -27.51 -9.25
N SER A 725 -4.99 -26.86 -10.42
CA SER A 725 -5.13 -27.56 -11.68
C SER A 725 -3.97 -28.56 -11.90
N GLU A 726 -4.16 -29.55 -12.74
CA GLU A 726 -3.09 -30.52 -13.09
C GLU A 726 -1.87 -29.85 -13.78
N GLU A 727 -2.00 -28.64 -14.25
CA GLU A 727 -0.96 -27.86 -14.92
C GLU A 727 -0.07 -27.05 -13.97
N HIS A 728 -0.37 -26.99 -12.66
CA HIS A 728 0.45 -26.24 -11.72
C HIS A 728 1.80 -26.90 -11.47
N CYS A 729 2.76 -26.09 -11.04
CA CYS A 729 4.08 -26.57 -10.63
C CYS A 729 4.35 -26.20 -9.17
N GLU A 730 4.70 -27.17 -8.34
CA GLU A 730 4.88 -26.98 -6.92
C GLU A 730 6.12 -26.11 -6.60
N ILE A 731 5.92 -25.09 -5.77
CA ILE A 731 6.98 -24.28 -5.16
C ILE A 731 7.46 -25.00 -3.92
N THR A 732 8.78 -25.22 -3.80
CA THR A 732 9.37 -25.92 -2.66
C THR A 732 10.27 -25.03 -1.83
N PHE A 733 10.32 -25.31 -0.52
CA PHE A 733 11.24 -24.68 0.42
C PHE A 733 11.90 -25.74 1.31
N SER A 734 13.22 -25.88 1.20
CA SER A 734 14.02 -26.79 2.04
C SER A 734 15.44 -26.27 2.18
N ASP A 735 16.06 -26.48 3.33
CA ASP A 735 17.46 -26.13 3.61
C ASP A 735 17.77 -24.66 3.25
N ASP A 736 16.88 -23.74 3.62
CA ASP A 736 16.94 -22.32 3.28
C ASP A 736 17.05 -22.03 1.77
N VAL A 737 16.51 -22.90 0.93
CA VAL A 737 16.37 -22.72 -0.50
C VAL A 737 14.90 -22.69 -0.90
N LEU A 738 14.45 -21.55 -1.45
CA LEU A 738 13.17 -21.39 -2.11
C LEU A 738 13.35 -21.69 -3.60
N THR A 739 12.68 -22.71 -4.10
CA THR A 739 12.72 -23.08 -5.53
C THR A 739 11.41 -22.71 -6.20
N ILE A 740 11.49 -21.84 -7.20
CA ILE A 740 10.39 -21.39 -8.05
C ILE A 740 10.53 -22.06 -9.42
N PRO A 741 9.62 -22.97 -9.80
CA PRO A 741 9.69 -23.64 -11.09
C PRO A 741 9.40 -22.70 -12.27
N GLU A 742 9.87 -23.09 -13.45
CA GLU A 742 9.70 -22.35 -14.72
C GLU A 742 8.64 -22.95 -15.65
N CYS A 743 7.65 -23.60 -15.14
CA CYS A 743 6.61 -24.25 -15.97
C CYS A 743 5.99 -23.40 -17.07
#